data_a6d9850e04e84ba1fbbfb6e22a8e4544
#
_entry.id   a6d9850e04e84ba1fbbfb6e22a8e4544
#
_cell.length_a   1.000
_cell.length_b   1.000
_cell.length_c   1.000
_cell.angle_alpha   90.00
_cell.angle_beta   90.00
_cell.angle_gamma   90.00
#
_symmetry.space_group_name_H-M   'P 1'
#
loop_
_entity.id
_entity.type
_entity.pdbx_description
1 polymer ?
#
loop_
_entity_poly.entity_id
_entity_poly.type
_entity_poly.pdbx_seq_one_letter_code
_entity_poly.pdbx_strand_id
1 'polypeptide(L)'
;MGAGQAIPSGEAAAQRHIIERPRLTRLLAESETPIVLLVAPAGYGKTTLAQQWLADKPHAWLAATTASADIAALAAHLAEAASALTGSHGSNLDERLHLSQDPEKEVEVLTDFVASSFAGSSDSAWLAIDDYHLLMESPAAEALVAVLPKVTPIKLVITSRRRPAWATARRIMYGEIYEIGRRDLAMDLTEAEQVLQRRSRTVAPGLVALAGGWPAVIGMASLTNDAIAPEDTMDDALYEFFAQEFFNTADVDTQEFLCRIAVMPTITRAACGVLLGEGYIRHLGFAEELGLLGRAGIDWQMHPLLRKFLLMRYRERSPEDLDAMAVSVFEYALAEGDWDGAFSVATEFEMVELFEPLIRAGLNDLLSVGRLATLRRWVDTANRSQNSSAAVRIAEAEISFRDGDHLRAEALATEAVNELSEEDDLRGRGLFCAGQAAYFNEHYEGALNHFDHCVRASSLPSLQREARWAAFIAALDSNNPETPRYLDEFAQVREPTVNDTVRMANAELVIAMRRDGITEAISAHAGTSHLVHRATDPMIRTAFWNTYGWALALNSRYEEARRAAVSELEDAETYRLPFVEPHAQLLAAIAAIGMRDLSTGEALLERVFDFARQREDVFLLVNASAALARLHIARGDCSKAAAVTAEPYDSGGSARYGEYLSVRAVALAASGQADKARAAIAAVPKEASSAEARAFAELAGVILAYEEGGRAVTSAQEAIATVQAFGQFDPFVTTCRAFPELVGLGLRSGNGEFTADALQRANEADLARQYGIMIRRVREPSTSALSPREEEVLDLVAAGRTNEEVASLLFISPVTVKAHLRHIYEKLGVRNRVEAASRLAKERGPESRDEEAILPPP
;
A
#
# COMPACT_ATOMS: atom_id res chain seq x y z
N MET A 1 -7.84 3.27 25.45
CA MET A 1 -7.26 3.47 26.80
C MET A 1 -7.38 2.16 27.54
N GLY A 2 -6.28 1.44 27.72
CA GLY A 2 -6.19 0.22 28.51
C GLY A 2 -4.72 -0.07 28.68
N ALA A 3 -4.16 0.40 29.78
CA ALA A 3 -2.77 0.24 30.14
C ALA A 3 -2.37 -1.22 30.19
N GLY A 4 -1.27 -1.60 29.56
CA GLY A 4 -0.61 -2.88 29.70
C GLY A 4 -0.21 -3.12 31.15
N GLN A 5 -0.97 -3.92 31.87
CA GLN A 5 -0.53 -4.49 33.13
C GLN A 5 0.43 -5.63 32.84
N ALA A 6 1.66 -5.47 33.31
CA ALA A 6 2.61 -6.56 33.45
C ALA A 6 1.92 -7.70 34.23
N ILE A 7 1.82 -8.88 33.63
CA ILE A 7 1.30 -10.08 34.28
C ILE A 7 2.26 -10.44 35.40
N PRO A 8 1.80 -10.60 36.66
CA PRO A 8 2.66 -11.04 37.77
C PRO A 8 3.16 -12.44 37.48
N SER A 9 4.44 -12.67 37.69
CA SER A 9 5.14 -13.94 37.72
C SER A 9 4.61 -14.86 38.82
N GLY A 10 3.45 -15.46 38.58
CA GLY A 10 2.75 -16.23 39.62
C GLY A 10 1.80 -17.31 39.13
N GLU A 11 1.98 -17.85 37.92
CA GLU A 11 1.23 -19.06 37.48
C GLU A 11 2.12 -20.05 36.74
N ALA A 12 3.19 -20.46 37.38
CA ALA A 12 3.80 -21.75 37.15
C ALA A 12 3.00 -22.85 37.87
N ALA A 13 1.68 -22.88 37.72
CA ALA A 13 0.88 -24.05 37.99
C ALA A 13 1.17 -25.09 36.92
N ALA A 14 2.13 -25.91 37.20
CA ALA A 14 2.73 -26.99 36.45
C ALA A 14 1.78 -27.61 35.42
N GLN A 15 2.06 -27.35 34.11
CA GLN A 15 1.66 -28.27 33.05
C GLN A 15 2.39 -29.58 33.30
N ARG A 16 1.75 -30.52 34.09
CA ARG A 16 2.37 -31.75 34.60
C ARG A 16 2.87 -32.70 33.52
N HIS A 17 2.51 -32.46 32.27
CA HIS A 17 2.91 -33.27 31.10
C HIS A 17 4.05 -32.65 30.29
N ILE A 18 4.36 -31.37 30.46
CA ILE A 18 5.48 -30.71 29.79
C ILE A 18 6.74 -30.86 30.61
N ILE A 19 7.75 -31.46 30.03
CA ILE A 19 9.08 -31.56 30.62
C ILE A 19 10.01 -30.52 29.99
N GLU A 20 10.97 -30.05 30.76
CA GLU A 20 12.13 -29.36 30.21
C GLU A 20 13.01 -30.38 29.51
N ARG A 21 13.58 -29.96 28.37
CA ARG A 21 14.47 -30.82 27.57
C ARG A 21 15.87 -30.19 27.47
N PRO A 22 16.68 -30.26 28.54
CA PRO A 22 17.98 -29.60 28.62
C PRO A 22 18.94 -30.01 27.50
N ARG A 23 18.78 -31.21 26.97
CA ARG A 23 19.56 -31.71 25.83
C ARG A 23 19.33 -30.81 24.60
N LEU A 24 18.09 -30.45 24.29
CA LEU A 24 17.73 -29.67 23.15
C LEU A 24 17.99 -28.17 23.37
N THR A 25 17.64 -27.64 24.55
CA THR A 25 17.92 -26.22 24.85
C THR A 25 19.40 -25.92 24.87
N ARG A 26 20.27 -26.87 25.23
CA ARG A 26 21.72 -26.75 25.14
C ARG A 26 22.18 -26.71 23.68
N LEU A 27 21.69 -27.59 22.81
CA LEU A 27 21.99 -27.56 21.37
C LEU A 27 21.62 -26.22 20.74
N LEU A 28 20.45 -25.66 21.11
CA LEU A 28 20.02 -24.36 20.67
C LEU A 28 20.90 -23.22 21.21
N ALA A 29 21.36 -23.32 22.45
CA ALA A 29 22.22 -22.30 23.07
C ALA A 29 23.65 -22.30 22.48
N GLU A 30 24.14 -23.44 22.02
CA GLU A 30 25.45 -23.58 21.36
C GLU A 30 25.46 -23.11 19.91
N SER A 31 24.26 -22.88 19.31
CA SER A 31 24.13 -22.41 17.95
C SER A 31 24.23 -20.87 17.89
N GLU A 32 25.20 -20.36 17.13
CA GLU A 32 25.37 -18.94 16.85
C GLU A 32 24.67 -18.48 15.55
N THR A 33 23.93 -19.37 14.90
CA THR A 33 23.30 -19.10 13.60
C THR A 33 22.14 -18.10 13.69
N PRO A 34 21.93 -17.26 12.65
CA PRO A 34 20.80 -16.33 12.64
C PRO A 34 19.45 -17.02 12.44
N ILE A 35 19.43 -18.27 11.99
CA ILE A 35 18.20 -19.01 11.70
C ILE A 35 18.26 -20.38 12.38
N VAL A 36 17.29 -20.64 13.25
CA VAL A 36 17.04 -21.96 13.85
C VAL A 36 15.78 -22.55 13.22
N LEU A 37 15.86 -23.78 12.75
CA LEU A 37 14.78 -24.48 12.07
C LEU A 37 14.45 -25.79 12.80
N LEU A 38 13.24 -25.90 13.33
CA LEU A 38 12.72 -27.10 13.99
C LEU A 38 11.79 -27.85 13.04
N VAL A 39 12.23 -28.97 12.46
CA VAL A 39 11.50 -29.72 11.43
C VAL A 39 11.13 -31.12 11.90
N ALA A 40 9.85 -31.33 12.14
CA ALA A 40 9.30 -32.65 12.45
C ALA A 40 7.78 -32.68 12.21
N PRO A 41 7.14 -33.84 12.08
CA PRO A 41 5.70 -33.98 12.07
C PRO A 41 5.03 -33.33 13.29
N ALA A 42 3.69 -33.28 13.30
CA ALA A 42 2.93 -32.79 14.44
C ALA A 42 3.26 -33.61 15.70
N GLY A 43 3.19 -32.97 16.89
CA GLY A 43 3.37 -33.65 18.16
C GLY A 43 4.80 -33.95 18.59
N TYR A 44 5.82 -33.46 17.91
CA TYR A 44 7.24 -33.60 18.32
C TYR A 44 7.70 -32.50 19.31
N GLY A 45 6.80 -31.63 19.75
CA GLY A 45 7.09 -30.62 20.77
C GLY A 45 7.90 -29.42 20.23
N LYS A 46 7.86 -29.13 18.93
CA LYS A 46 8.57 -28.00 18.29
C LYS A 46 8.21 -26.65 18.89
N THR A 47 6.92 -26.36 18.94
CA THR A 47 6.38 -25.13 19.53
C THR A 47 6.76 -24.98 20.99
N THR A 48 6.61 -26.06 21.78
CA THR A 48 6.95 -26.09 23.20
C THR A 48 8.45 -25.82 23.41
N LEU A 49 9.32 -26.45 22.61
CA LEU A 49 10.76 -26.23 22.68
C LEU A 49 11.15 -24.80 22.36
N ALA A 50 10.54 -24.22 21.28
CA ALA A 50 10.77 -22.83 20.91
C ALA A 50 10.35 -21.86 22.02
N GLN A 51 9.15 -22.05 22.61
CA GLN A 51 8.66 -21.28 23.74
C GLN A 51 9.59 -21.37 24.97
N GLN A 52 9.99 -22.58 25.37
CA GLN A 52 10.92 -22.78 26.50
C GLN A 52 12.26 -22.08 26.25
N TRP A 53 12.80 -22.19 25.05
CA TRP A 53 14.10 -21.63 24.73
C TRP A 53 14.09 -20.08 24.59
N LEU A 54 12.97 -19.51 24.18
CA LEU A 54 12.80 -18.07 24.01
C LEU A 54 12.34 -17.33 25.27
N ALA A 55 11.91 -18.05 26.32
CA ALA A 55 11.29 -17.47 27.50
C ALA A 55 12.07 -16.30 28.13
N ASP A 56 13.40 -16.40 28.16
CA ASP A 56 14.30 -15.41 28.74
C ASP A 56 14.97 -14.48 27.70
N LYS A 57 14.50 -14.50 26.42
CA LYS A 57 15.07 -13.72 25.33
C LYS A 57 14.09 -12.68 24.83
N PRO A 58 14.55 -11.52 24.35
CA PRO A 58 13.68 -10.59 23.63
C PRO A 58 13.18 -11.27 22.36
N HIS A 59 11.87 -11.51 22.27
CA HIS A 59 11.28 -12.17 21.13
C HIS A 59 9.87 -11.66 20.80
N ALA A 60 9.49 -11.80 19.54
CA ALA A 60 8.12 -11.74 19.08
C ALA A 60 7.70 -13.10 18.54
N TRP A 61 6.40 -13.40 18.60
CA TRP A 61 5.83 -14.68 18.19
C TRP A 61 4.77 -14.47 17.12
N LEU A 62 4.94 -15.13 15.99
CA LEU A 62 3.98 -15.20 14.90
C LEU A 62 3.51 -16.66 14.77
N ALA A 63 2.27 -16.95 15.13
CA ALA A 63 1.63 -18.21 14.82
C ALA A 63 1.07 -18.16 13.40
N ALA A 64 1.68 -18.88 12.47
CA ALA A 64 1.21 -18.91 11.10
C ALA A 64 -0.16 -19.59 11.00
N THR A 65 -1.02 -19.01 10.20
CA THR A 65 -2.32 -19.55 9.84
C THR A 65 -2.40 -19.73 8.32
N THR A 66 -3.48 -20.29 7.81
CA THR A 66 -3.71 -20.37 6.36
C THR A 66 -3.80 -18.98 5.71
N ALA A 67 -4.21 -17.96 6.48
CA ALA A 67 -4.19 -16.56 6.06
C ALA A 67 -2.77 -16.02 5.87
N SER A 68 -1.81 -16.53 6.61
CA SER A 68 -0.41 -16.09 6.51
C SER A 68 0.26 -16.49 5.18
N ALA A 69 -0.38 -17.31 4.36
CA ALA A 69 0.03 -17.52 2.97
C ALA A 69 -0.27 -16.32 2.08
N ASP A 70 -1.19 -15.43 2.48
CA ASP A 70 -1.41 -14.13 1.84
C ASP A 70 -0.31 -13.17 2.28
N ILE A 71 0.49 -12.67 1.31
CA ILE A 71 1.65 -11.84 1.62
C ILE A 71 1.27 -10.51 2.29
N ALA A 72 0.09 -9.95 2.00
CA ALA A 72 -0.39 -8.73 2.64
C ALA A 72 -0.69 -8.98 4.13
N ALA A 73 -1.38 -10.08 4.43
CA ALA A 73 -1.63 -10.51 5.80
C ALA A 73 -0.32 -10.83 6.54
N LEU A 74 0.61 -11.53 5.89
CA LEU A 74 1.91 -11.85 6.47
C LEU A 74 2.72 -10.59 6.78
N ALA A 75 2.77 -9.64 5.85
CA ALA A 75 3.48 -8.37 6.04
C ALA A 75 2.91 -7.57 7.21
N ALA A 76 1.58 -7.49 7.34
CA ALA A 76 0.91 -6.83 8.47
C ALA A 76 1.24 -7.52 9.81
N HIS A 77 1.16 -8.83 9.89
CA HIS A 77 1.52 -9.58 11.11
C HIS A 77 3.00 -9.44 11.47
N LEU A 78 3.90 -9.37 10.47
CA LEU A 78 5.33 -9.13 10.72
C LEU A 78 5.58 -7.71 11.22
N ALA A 79 4.88 -6.72 10.71
CA ALA A 79 4.96 -5.35 11.21
C ALA A 79 4.43 -5.22 12.65
N GLU A 80 3.35 -5.93 12.99
CA GLU A 80 2.84 -6.02 14.35
C GLU A 80 3.86 -6.68 15.29
N ALA A 81 4.46 -7.80 14.86
CA ALA A 81 5.52 -8.47 15.61
C ALA A 81 6.74 -7.55 15.81
N ALA A 82 7.10 -6.76 14.81
CA ALA A 82 8.15 -5.74 14.90
C ALA A 82 7.79 -4.66 15.94
N SER A 83 6.54 -4.18 15.95
CA SER A 83 6.07 -3.20 16.92
C SER A 83 6.17 -3.71 18.36
N ALA A 84 5.92 -5.00 18.59
CA ALA A 84 6.09 -5.62 19.90
C ALA A 84 7.56 -5.63 20.36
N LEU A 85 8.51 -5.72 19.44
CA LEU A 85 9.94 -5.71 19.74
C LEU A 85 10.53 -4.30 19.88
N THR A 86 10.04 -3.36 19.10
CA THR A 86 10.62 -1.99 18.99
C THR A 86 9.88 -0.96 19.84
N GLY A 87 8.64 -1.23 20.23
CA GLY A 87 7.75 -0.29 20.89
C GLY A 87 7.28 0.88 19.99
N SER A 88 7.57 0.79 18.69
CA SER A 88 7.28 1.83 17.71
C SER A 88 6.25 1.32 16.69
N HIS A 89 5.18 2.10 16.50
CA HIS A 89 4.19 1.88 15.44
C HIS A 89 4.64 2.75 14.25
N GLY A 90 5.37 2.20 13.33
CA GLY A 90 5.96 3.08 12.35
C GLY A 90 6.39 2.44 11.04
N SER A 91 5.47 1.85 10.31
CA SER A 91 5.67 1.73 8.87
C SER A 91 4.41 2.26 8.16
N ASN A 92 4.59 2.94 7.03
CA ASN A 92 3.50 3.31 6.14
C ASN A 92 2.99 2.07 5.38
N LEU A 93 3.09 0.88 6.00
CA LEU A 93 2.74 -0.39 5.38
C LEU A 93 1.24 -0.49 5.09
N ASP A 94 0.39 -0.08 6.03
CA ASP A 94 -1.07 -0.12 5.86
C ASP A 94 -1.50 0.79 4.70
N GLU A 95 -0.94 2.00 4.62
CA GLU A 95 -1.17 2.93 3.52
C GLU A 95 -0.69 2.34 2.19
N ARG A 96 0.44 1.63 2.20
CA ARG A 96 0.98 0.98 1.01
C ARG A 96 0.16 -0.23 0.56
N LEU A 97 -0.28 -1.07 1.49
CA LEU A 97 -1.14 -2.23 1.18
C LEU A 97 -2.48 -1.80 0.59
N HIS A 98 -3.04 -0.70 1.08
CA HIS A 98 -4.28 -0.12 0.54
C HIS A 98 -4.15 0.26 -0.95
N LEU A 99 -2.95 0.67 -1.39
CA LEU A 99 -2.67 1.05 -2.78
C LEU A 99 -2.26 -0.12 -3.67
N SER A 100 -1.93 -1.28 -3.09
CA SER A 100 -1.45 -2.42 -3.85
C SER A 100 -2.56 -3.07 -4.66
N GLN A 101 -2.34 -3.17 -5.97
CA GLN A 101 -3.24 -3.91 -6.86
C GLN A 101 -2.91 -5.40 -6.89
N ASP A 102 -1.65 -5.76 -6.68
CA ASP A 102 -1.18 -7.15 -6.65
C ASP A 102 0.01 -7.30 -5.69
N PRO A 103 -0.25 -7.48 -4.38
CA PRO A 103 0.79 -7.62 -3.38
C PRO A 103 1.79 -8.76 -3.67
N GLU A 104 1.38 -9.82 -4.36
CA GLU A 104 2.25 -10.94 -4.71
C GLU A 104 3.35 -10.55 -5.69
N LYS A 105 3.12 -9.56 -6.56
CA LYS A 105 4.13 -9.01 -7.48
C LYS A 105 5.03 -7.97 -6.83
N GLU A 106 4.68 -7.49 -5.64
CA GLU A 106 5.35 -6.41 -4.93
C GLU A 106 6.20 -6.89 -3.75
N VAL A 107 6.63 -8.14 -3.75
CA VAL A 107 7.38 -8.79 -2.64
C VAL A 107 8.58 -7.97 -2.16
N GLU A 108 9.36 -7.41 -3.09
CA GLU A 108 10.55 -6.62 -2.75
C GLU A 108 10.17 -5.34 -2.01
N VAL A 109 9.12 -4.66 -2.49
CA VAL A 109 8.60 -3.44 -1.87
C VAL A 109 8.06 -3.73 -0.46
N LEU A 110 7.25 -4.77 -0.32
CA LEU A 110 6.71 -5.17 0.98
C LEU A 110 7.81 -5.61 1.94
N THR A 111 8.86 -6.27 1.43
CA THR A 111 10.03 -6.65 2.22
C THR A 111 10.74 -5.41 2.80
N ASP A 112 10.91 -4.35 2.02
CA ASP A 112 11.54 -3.10 2.47
C ASP A 112 10.71 -2.43 3.58
N PHE A 113 9.38 -2.38 3.44
CA PHE A 113 8.49 -1.84 4.47
C PHE A 113 8.52 -2.67 5.76
N VAL A 114 8.44 -4.00 5.65
CA VAL A 114 8.55 -4.90 6.80
C VAL A 114 9.92 -4.77 7.46
N ALA A 115 11.01 -4.73 6.69
CA ALA A 115 12.36 -4.55 7.21
C ALA A 115 12.51 -3.22 7.95
N SER A 116 11.91 -2.15 7.44
CA SER A 116 11.94 -0.83 8.11
C SER A 116 11.25 -0.86 9.47
N SER A 117 10.20 -1.68 9.64
CA SER A 117 9.51 -1.84 10.93
C SER A 117 10.42 -2.48 12.01
N PHE A 118 11.38 -3.31 11.60
CA PHE A 118 12.39 -3.89 12.49
C PHE A 118 13.60 -2.97 12.73
N ALA A 119 13.66 -1.80 12.10
CA ALA A 119 14.74 -0.84 12.33
C ALA A 119 14.70 -0.35 13.79
N GLY A 120 15.78 -0.60 14.53
CA GLY A 120 15.85 -0.31 15.97
C GLY A 120 15.65 -1.53 16.87
N SER A 121 15.35 -2.70 16.32
CA SER A 121 15.40 -3.96 17.10
C SER A 121 16.84 -4.25 17.55
N SER A 122 16.97 -4.93 18.69
CA SER A 122 18.27 -5.42 19.17
C SER A 122 18.79 -6.54 18.27
N ASP A 123 20.09 -6.61 18.03
CA ASP A 123 20.78 -7.73 17.35
C ASP A 123 20.57 -9.09 18.05
N SER A 124 20.10 -9.07 19.28
CA SER A 124 19.77 -10.28 20.07
C SER A 124 18.28 -10.64 20.02
N ALA A 125 17.45 -9.88 19.31
CA ALA A 125 16.02 -10.13 19.22
C ALA A 125 15.71 -11.31 18.28
N TRP A 126 14.70 -12.08 18.66
CA TRP A 126 14.23 -13.23 17.91
C TRP A 126 12.80 -13.04 17.41
N LEU A 127 12.55 -13.48 16.18
CA LEU A 127 11.21 -13.68 15.66
C LEU A 127 10.94 -15.18 15.56
N ALA A 128 9.96 -15.67 16.32
CA ALA A 128 9.47 -17.02 16.19
C ALA A 128 8.34 -17.09 15.19
N ILE A 129 8.47 -17.96 14.18
CA ILE A 129 7.40 -18.26 13.23
C ILE A 129 7.00 -19.71 13.44
N ASP A 130 5.83 -19.91 14.05
CA ASP A 130 5.30 -21.23 14.34
C ASP A 130 4.42 -21.73 13.18
N ASP A 131 4.42 -23.05 12.97
CA ASP A 131 3.69 -23.72 11.88
C ASP A 131 3.97 -23.14 10.48
N TYR A 132 5.21 -22.76 10.22
CA TYR A 132 5.70 -22.18 8.96
C TYR A 132 5.25 -22.93 7.69
N HIS A 133 4.98 -24.23 7.79
CA HIS A 133 4.54 -25.05 6.66
C HIS A 133 3.24 -24.51 6.00
N LEU A 134 2.48 -23.68 6.68
CA LEU A 134 1.29 -23.02 6.16
C LEU A 134 1.61 -21.87 5.20
N LEU A 135 2.82 -21.29 5.29
CA LEU A 135 3.32 -20.26 4.36
C LEU A 135 3.84 -20.86 3.05
N MET A 136 4.19 -22.15 3.03
CA MET A 136 4.88 -22.79 1.90
C MET A 136 4.02 -22.93 0.63
N GLU A 137 2.74 -22.61 0.71
CA GLU A 137 1.85 -22.55 -0.45
C GLU A 137 2.00 -21.25 -1.25
N SER A 138 2.61 -20.20 -0.66
CA SER A 138 2.87 -18.92 -1.28
C SER A 138 4.37 -18.70 -1.49
N PRO A 139 4.85 -18.72 -2.74
CA PRO A 139 6.25 -18.39 -3.06
C PRO A 139 6.62 -16.97 -2.61
N ALA A 140 5.68 -16.03 -2.65
CA ALA A 140 5.85 -14.64 -2.23
C ALA A 140 6.11 -14.55 -0.72
N ALA A 141 5.29 -15.24 0.10
CA ALA A 141 5.47 -15.30 1.55
C ALA A 141 6.82 -15.98 1.93
N GLU A 142 7.17 -17.09 1.27
CA GLU A 142 8.48 -17.73 1.49
C GLU A 142 9.65 -16.81 1.14
N ALA A 143 9.56 -16.08 0.01
CA ALA A 143 10.61 -15.15 -0.42
C ALA A 143 10.81 -14.02 0.60
N LEU A 144 9.72 -13.43 1.09
CA LEU A 144 9.75 -12.39 2.10
C LEU A 144 10.49 -12.87 3.36
N VAL A 145 10.07 -14.00 3.95
CA VAL A 145 10.69 -14.54 5.18
C VAL A 145 12.16 -14.91 4.97
N ALA A 146 12.51 -15.50 3.81
CA ALA A 146 13.88 -15.93 3.51
C ALA A 146 14.90 -14.78 3.47
N VAL A 147 14.44 -13.55 3.20
CA VAL A 147 15.28 -12.35 3.10
C VAL A 147 15.40 -11.61 4.43
N LEU A 148 14.41 -11.69 5.33
CA LEU A 148 14.37 -10.94 6.59
C LEU A 148 15.69 -10.96 7.39
N PRO A 149 16.35 -12.11 7.65
CA PRO A 149 17.60 -12.13 8.42
C PRO A 149 18.78 -11.47 7.72
N LYS A 150 18.65 -11.11 6.44
CA LYS A 150 19.70 -10.43 5.66
C LYS A 150 19.53 -8.92 5.68
N VAL A 151 18.28 -8.45 5.80
CA VAL A 151 17.93 -7.03 5.71
C VAL A 151 17.55 -6.42 7.06
N THR A 152 17.44 -7.27 8.10
CA THR A 152 17.10 -6.85 9.46
C THR A 152 18.12 -7.42 10.47
N PRO A 153 18.25 -6.83 11.67
CA PRO A 153 19.12 -7.37 12.72
C PRO A 153 18.56 -8.59 13.46
N ILE A 154 17.31 -8.98 13.20
CA ILE A 154 16.61 -10.05 13.93
C ILE A 154 17.09 -11.44 13.54
N LYS A 155 16.98 -12.37 14.49
CA LYS A 155 17.21 -13.80 14.29
C LYS A 155 15.87 -14.53 14.18
N LEU A 156 15.82 -15.67 13.45
CA LEU A 156 14.60 -16.43 13.23
C LEU A 156 14.63 -17.76 13.98
N VAL A 157 13.51 -18.10 14.62
CA VAL A 157 13.18 -19.48 15.02
C VAL A 157 11.94 -19.91 14.24
N ILE A 158 12.08 -20.96 13.48
CA ILE A 158 11.01 -21.47 12.62
C ILE A 158 10.63 -22.88 13.04
N THR A 159 9.35 -23.11 13.32
CA THR A 159 8.83 -24.47 13.47
C THR A 159 8.07 -24.86 12.22
N SER A 160 8.29 -26.05 11.72
CA SER A 160 7.64 -26.51 10.51
C SER A 160 7.46 -28.04 10.49
N ARG A 161 6.47 -28.51 9.74
CA ARG A 161 6.31 -29.96 9.46
C ARG A 161 7.19 -30.42 8.31
N ARG A 162 7.55 -29.52 7.42
CA ARG A 162 8.40 -29.75 6.23
C ARG A 162 9.49 -28.68 6.18
N ARG A 163 10.61 -28.99 5.59
CA ARG A 163 11.69 -28.02 5.37
C ARG A 163 11.27 -27.01 4.32
N PRO A 164 11.41 -25.69 4.57
CA PRO A 164 11.21 -24.65 3.57
C PRO A 164 12.12 -24.83 2.35
N ALA A 165 11.65 -24.47 1.16
CA ALA A 165 12.42 -24.65 -0.08
C ALA A 165 13.74 -23.84 -0.08
N TRP A 166 13.74 -22.65 0.54
CA TRP A 166 14.92 -21.80 0.67
C TRP A 166 15.94 -22.30 1.72
N ALA A 167 15.56 -23.20 2.64
CA ALA A 167 16.44 -23.81 3.62
C ALA A 167 17.22 -24.98 3.00
N THR A 168 18.09 -24.68 2.03
CA THR A 168 18.84 -25.66 1.28
C THR A 168 19.92 -26.35 2.12
N ALA A 169 20.30 -27.57 1.72
CA ALA A 169 21.39 -28.30 2.36
C ALA A 169 22.71 -27.50 2.37
N ARG A 170 22.93 -26.67 1.35
CA ARG A 170 24.10 -25.77 1.28
C ARG A 170 24.09 -24.77 2.42
N ARG A 171 22.97 -24.09 2.66
CA ARG A 171 22.86 -23.08 3.74
C ARG A 171 23.06 -23.68 5.12
N ILE A 172 22.57 -24.92 5.33
CA ILE A 172 22.78 -25.68 6.56
C ILE A 172 24.26 -26.02 6.72
N MET A 173 24.92 -26.55 5.68
CA MET A 173 26.34 -26.88 5.71
C MET A 173 27.26 -25.68 5.93
N TYR A 174 26.92 -24.50 5.42
CA TYR A 174 27.67 -23.28 5.66
C TYR A 174 27.37 -22.60 7.01
N GLY A 175 26.50 -23.19 7.83
CA GLY A 175 26.18 -22.65 9.16
C GLY A 175 25.29 -21.39 9.12
N GLU A 176 24.58 -21.13 8.03
CA GLU A 176 23.56 -20.06 7.97
C GLU A 176 22.27 -20.48 8.69
N ILE A 177 21.99 -21.78 8.72
CA ILE A 177 20.79 -22.37 9.32
C ILE A 177 21.22 -23.50 10.24
N TYR A 178 20.70 -23.50 11.46
CA TYR A 178 20.81 -24.64 12.37
C TYR A 178 19.49 -25.43 12.39
N GLU A 179 19.51 -26.65 11.88
CA GLU A 179 18.32 -27.50 11.81
C GLU A 179 18.35 -28.56 12.93
N ILE A 180 17.26 -28.65 13.69
CA ILE A 180 16.94 -29.75 14.60
C ILE A 180 15.81 -30.56 13.97
N GLY A 181 16.12 -31.80 13.58
CA GLY A 181 15.19 -32.64 12.84
C GLY A 181 14.39 -33.60 13.74
N ARG A 182 13.55 -34.42 13.09
CA ARG A 182 12.72 -35.44 13.77
C ARG A 182 13.51 -36.32 14.72
N ARG A 183 14.72 -36.76 14.35
CA ARG A 183 15.55 -37.67 15.18
C ARG A 183 15.99 -36.99 16.47
N ASP A 184 16.36 -35.73 16.40
CA ASP A 184 16.83 -34.98 17.58
C ASP A 184 15.67 -34.63 18.50
N LEU A 185 14.49 -34.32 17.91
CA LEU A 185 13.26 -33.98 18.62
C LEU A 185 12.55 -35.19 19.23
N ALA A 186 12.89 -36.42 18.84
CA ALA A 186 12.40 -37.62 19.51
C ALA A 186 12.85 -37.63 20.97
N MET A 187 11.98 -38.10 21.88
CA MET A 187 12.31 -38.30 23.28
C MET A 187 13.25 -39.47 23.42
N ASP A 188 14.27 -39.30 24.23
CA ASP A 188 15.06 -40.43 24.71
C ASP A 188 14.33 -41.12 25.86
N LEU A 189 14.91 -42.26 26.31
CA LEU A 189 14.33 -43.05 27.39
C LEU A 189 14.15 -42.25 28.68
N THR A 190 15.12 -41.42 29.03
CA THR A 190 15.10 -40.60 30.25
C THR A 190 14.00 -39.53 30.19
N GLU A 191 13.87 -38.85 29.07
CA GLU A 191 12.81 -37.86 28.83
C GLU A 191 11.42 -38.52 28.88
N ALA A 192 11.26 -39.69 28.24
CA ALA A 192 10.02 -40.46 28.27
C ALA A 192 9.65 -40.93 29.67
N GLU A 193 10.65 -41.43 30.41
CA GLU A 193 10.45 -41.82 31.81
C GLU A 193 9.99 -40.66 32.69
N GLN A 194 10.54 -39.46 32.49
CA GLN A 194 10.10 -38.27 33.24
C GLN A 194 8.62 -37.92 32.98
N VAL A 195 8.15 -38.06 31.72
CA VAL A 195 6.74 -37.83 31.40
C VAL A 195 5.83 -38.82 32.10
N LEU A 196 6.20 -40.11 32.06
CA LEU A 196 5.40 -41.21 32.64
C LEU A 196 5.43 -41.18 34.18
N GLN A 197 6.61 -40.94 34.80
CA GLN A 197 6.76 -40.90 36.27
C GLN A 197 6.01 -39.72 36.90
N ARG A 198 5.91 -38.57 36.26
CA ARG A 198 5.11 -37.45 36.80
C ARG A 198 3.63 -37.81 37.03
N ARG A 199 3.16 -38.89 36.43
CA ARG A 199 1.80 -39.45 36.61
C ARG A 199 1.75 -40.76 37.42
N SER A 200 2.82 -41.08 38.21
CA SER A 200 2.92 -42.27 39.08
C SER A 200 2.83 -43.58 38.31
N ARG A 201 3.38 -43.65 37.11
CA ARG A 201 3.34 -44.85 36.27
C ARG A 201 4.69 -45.49 36.10
N THR A 202 4.71 -46.81 36.07
CA THR A 202 5.88 -47.57 35.64
C THR A 202 5.98 -47.64 34.15
N VAL A 203 7.18 -47.34 33.61
CA VAL A 203 7.46 -47.36 32.17
C VAL A 203 7.41 -48.81 31.67
N ALA A 204 6.60 -49.10 30.67
CA ALA A 204 6.77 -50.26 29.82
C ALA A 204 7.89 -49.96 28.82
N PRO A 205 9.08 -50.53 28.89
CA PRO A 205 10.19 -50.20 27.96
C PRO A 205 9.83 -50.38 26.50
N GLY A 206 8.88 -51.29 26.22
CA GLY A 206 8.35 -51.51 24.87
C GLY A 206 7.56 -50.33 24.30
N LEU A 207 6.90 -49.53 25.14
CA LEU A 207 6.08 -48.37 24.68
C LEU A 207 6.95 -47.28 24.05
N VAL A 208 8.07 -46.93 24.62
CA VAL A 208 8.97 -45.89 24.12
C VAL A 208 9.58 -46.31 22.77
N ALA A 209 9.97 -47.60 22.68
CA ALA A 209 10.48 -48.20 21.45
C ALA A 209 9.39 -48.22 20.35
N LEU A 210 8.15 -48.60 20.71
CA LEU A 210 7.00 -48.66 19.80
C LEU A 210 6.61 -47.28 19.34
N ALA A 211 6.61 -46.29 20.23
CA ALA A 211 6.32 -44.89 19.90
C ALA A 211 7.48 -44.20 19.12
N GLY A 212 8.63 -44.88 18.95
CA GLY A 212 9.79 -44.24 18.28
C GLY A 212 10.27 -42.95 18.93
N GLY A 213 10.00 -42.76 20.21
CA GLY A 213 10.27 -41.52 20.94
C GLY A 213 9.31 -40.36 20.61
N TRP A 214 8.17 -40.62 19.98
CA TRP A 214 7.20 -39.56 19.61
C TRP A 214 6.51 -38.96 20.85
N PRO A 215 6.79 -37.68 21.19
CA PRO A 215 6.30 -37.05 22.42
C PRO A 215 4.78 -37.07 22.59
N ALA A 216 4.02 -36.83 21.49
CA ALA A 216 2.56 -36.81 21.56
C ALA A 216 1.97 -38.18 21.90
N VAL A 217 2.53 -39.27 21.36
CA VAL A 217 2.11 -40.66 21.67
C VAL A 217 2.45 -41.01 23.11
N ILE A 218 3.66 -40.69 23.56
CA ILE A 218 4.08 -40.90 24.95
C ILE A 218 3.22 -40.13 25.94
N GLY A 219 2.90 -38.88 25.62
CA GLY A 219 1.98 -38.03 26.38
C GLY A 219 0.58 -38.62 26.46
N MET A 220 0.02 -39.06 25.34
CA MET A 220 -1.32 -39.65 25.28
C MET A 220 -1.38 -41.01 26.02
N ALA A 221 -0.37 -41.85 25.82
CA ALA A 221 -0.25 -43.12 26.56
C ALA A 221 -0.17 -42.92 28.07
N SER A 222 0.38 -41.78 28.53
CA SER A 222 0.41 -41.46 29.96
C SER A 222 -0.98 -41.22 30.58
N LEU A 223 -2.01 -40.99 29.77
CA LEU A 223 -3.41 -40.71 30.15
C LEU A 223 -4.24 -41.98 30.25
N THR A 224 -3.81 -43.08 29.61
CA THR A 224 -4.58 -44.34 29.55
C THR A 224 -4.20 -45.31 30.66
N ASN A 225 -5.13 -46.15 31.14
CA ASN A 225 -4.89 -47.17 32.16
C ASN A 225 -4.57 -48.53 31.52
N ASP A 226 -3.31 -48.96 31.59
CA ASP A 226 -2.85 -50.30 31.21
C ASP A 226 -3.23 -50.77 29.78
N ALA A 227 -3.46 -49.82 28.88
CA ALA A 227 -3.74 -50.12 27.48
C ALA A 227 -2.47 -50.66 26.80
N ILE A 228 -2.56 -51.84 26.20
CA ILE A 228 -1.48 -52.50 25.43
C ILE A 228 -1.81 -52.28 23.95
N ALA A 229 -1.01 -51.48 23.26
CA ALA A 229 -1.17 -51.32 21.82
C ALA A 229 -0.70 -52.56 21.05
N PRO A 230 -1.29 -52.93 19.93
CA PRO A 230 -0.83 -54.01 19.04
C PRO A 230 0.59 -53.71 18.53
N GLU A 231 1.44 -54.75 18.44
CA GLU A 231 2.89 -54.65 18.11
C GLU A 231 3.18 -54.08 16.71
N ASP A 232 2.25 -54.17 15.75
CA ASP A 232 2.42 -53.76 14.33
C ASP A 232 1.66 -52.47 14.00
N THR A 233 1.36 -51.61 14.96
CA THR A 233 0.55 -50.43 14.74
C THR A 233 1.39 -49.27 14.19
N MET A 234 0.95 -48.64 13.06
CA MET A 234 1.62 -47.47 12.50
C MET A 234 1.49 -46.23 13.42
N ASP A 235 2.39 -45.24 13.29
CA ASP A 235 2.52 -44.07 14.18
C ASP A 235 1.18 -43.36 14.45
N ASP A 236 0.41 -43.05 13.38
CA ASP A 236 -0.88 -42.31 13.52
C ASP A 236 -1.95 -43.20 14.19
N ALA A 237 -2.04 -44.47 13.84
CA ALA A 237 -2.98 -45.40 14.42
C ALA A 237 -2.68 -45.68 15.91
N LEU A 238 -1.43 -45.57 16.33
CA LEU A 238 -1.04 -45.67 17.75
C LEU A 238 -1.58 -44.48 18.55
N TYR A 239 -1.54 -43.28 17.98
CA TYR A 239 -2.14 -42.10 18.62
C TYR A 239 -3.66 -42.22 18.70
N GLU A 240 -4.32 -42.66 17.60
CA GLU A 240 -5.77 -42.89 17.56
C GLU A 240 -6.20 -43.94 18.57
N PHE A 241 -5.43 -45.04 18.75
CA PHE A 241 -5.69 -46.04 19.76
C PHE A 241 -5.71 -45.46 21.18
N PHE A 242 -4.69 -44.69 21.56
CA PHE A 242 -4.66 -44.10 22.91
C PHE A 242 -5.69 -42.98 23.06
N ALA A 243 -6.00 -42.23 22.02
CA ALA A 243 -7.06 -41.22 22.03
C ALA A 243 -8.44 -41.88 22.26
N GLN A 244 -8.70 -43.02 21.62
CA GLN A 244 -9.91 -43.83 21.79
C GLN A 244 -10.05 -44.36 23.21
N GLU A 245 -8.98 -44.95 23.79
CA GLU A 245 -8.98 -45.45 25.15
C GLU A 245 -9.24 -44.36 26.18
N PHE A 246 -8.62 -43.19 25.99
CA PHE A 246 -8.87 -42.00 26.82
C PHE A 246 -10.34 -41.55 26.69
N PHE A 247 -10.85 -41.41 25.49
CA PHE A 247 -12.21 -40.93 25.23
C PHE A 247 -13.25 -41.85 25.85
N ASN A 248 -13.09 -43.15 25.73
CA ASN A 248 -14.00 -44.14 26.31
C ASN A 248 -14.02 -44.12 27.85
N THR A 249 -12.96 -43.68 28.50
CA THR A 249 -12.86 -43.62 29.97
C THR A 249 -13.28 -42.25 30.54
N ALA A 250 -13.37 -41.20 29.71
CA ALA A 250 -13.84 -39.88 30.11
C ALA A 250 -15.35 -39.87 30.40
N ASP A 251 -15.79 -39.01 31.31
CA ASP A 251 -17.21 -38.79 31.56
C ASP A 251 -17.89 -38.13 30.33
N VAL A 252 -19.22 -38.28 30.26
CA VAL A 252 -20.03 -37.83 29.09
C VAL A 252 -19.89 -36.31 28.85
N ASP A 253 -19.86 -35.52 29.93
CA ASP A 253 -19.76 -34.06 29.83
C ASP A 253 -18.38 -33.66 29.27
N THR A 254 -17.32 -34.32 29.67
CA THR A 254 -15.95 -34.11 29.12
C THR A 254 -15.86 -34.55 27.66
N GLN A 255 -16.48 -35.69 27.29
CA GLN A 255 -16.54 -36.15 25.89
C GLN A 255 -17.24 -35.11 24.99
N GLU A 256 -18.41 -34.62 25.43
CA GLU A 256 -19.18 -33.64 24.69
C GLU A 256 -18.42 -32.30 24.57
N PHE A 257 -17.83 -31.82 25.66
CA PHE A 257 -17.00 -30.61 25.66
C PHE A 257 -15.83 -30.73 24.66
N LEU A 258 -15.09 -31.83 24.70
CA LEU A 258 -13.94 -32.03 23.78
C LEU A 258 -14.39 -32.10 22.31
N CYS A 259 -15.50 -32.74 22.02
CA CYS A 259 -16.07 -32.78 20.68
C CYS A 259 -16.45 -31.37 20.17
N ARG A 260 -17.10 -30.57 20.99
CA ARG A 260 -17.53 -29.20 20.63
C ARG A 260 -16.36 -28.25 20.42
N ILE A 261 -15.35 -28.25 21.28
CA ILE A 261 -14.17 -27.39 21.08
C ILE A 261 -13.31 -27.82 19.88
N ALA A 262 -13.41 -29.09 19.46
CA ALA A 262 -12.70 -29.55 18.27
C ALA A 262 -13.22 -28.91 16.98
N VAL A 263 -14.43 -28.38 16.97
CA VAL A 263 -15.00 -27.64 15.82
C VAL A 263 -14.33 -26.27 15.64
N MET A 264 -13.88 -25.66 16.74
CA MET A 264 -13.27 -24.31 16.72
C MET A 264 -11.89 -24.34 16.07
N PRO A 265 -11.60 -23.51 15.05
CA PRO A 265 -10.25 -23.37 14.49
C PRO A 265 -9.24 -22.86 15.52
N THR A 266 -9.67 -21.89 16.33
CA THR A 266 -8.91 -21.32 17.46
C THR A 266 -9.77 -21.37 18.70
N ILE A 267 -9.25 -21.94 19.78
CA ILE A 267 -9.99 -22.10 21.04
C ILE A 267 -9.66 -20.89 21.92
N THR A 268 -10.52 -19.89 21.94
CA THR A 268 -10.38 -18.69 22.77
C THR A 268 -11.34 -18.76 23.97
N ARG A 269 -11.02 -18.01 25.03
CA ARG A 269 -11.91 -17.88 26.19
C ARG A 269 -13.25 -17.29 25.80
N ALA A 270 -13.24 -16.27 24.92
CA ALA A 270 -14.45 -15.61 24.45
C ALA A 270 -15.34 -16.55 23.65
N ALA A 271 -14.79 -17.28 22.66
CA ALA A 271 -15.51 -18.28 21.88
C ALA A 271 -16.13 -19.36 22.75
N CYS A 272 -15.35 -19.92 23.69
CA CYS A 272 -15.88 -20.93 24.64
C CYS A 272 -17.04 -20.36 25.49
N GLY A 273 -16.94 -19.11 25.95
CA GLY A 273 -17.98 -18.46 26.74
C GLY A 273 -19.30 -18.29 25.99
N VAL A 274 -19.23 -17.84 24.74
CA VAL A 274 -20.40 -17.60 23.89
C VAL A 274 -21.01 -18.92 23.39
N LEU A 275 -20.18 -19.86 22.94
CA LEU A 275 -20.64 -21.05 22.22
C LEU A 275 -20.98 -22.22 23.16
N LEU A 276 -20.34 -22.32 24.32
CA LEU A 276 -20.51 -23.45 25.24
C LEU A 276 -21.25 -23.08 26.54
N GLY A 277 -21.46 -21.79 26.82
CA GLY A 277 -22.15 -21.29 28.00
C GLY A 277 -21.35 -21.43 29.31
N GLU A 278 -22.04 -21.22 30.46
CA GLU A 278 -21.42 -21.27 31.77
C GLU A 278 -20.95 -22.69 32.12
N GLY A 279 -19.76 -22.81 32.66
CA GLY A 279 -19.20 -24.12 33.08
C GLY A 279 -18.03 -24.60 32.23
N TYR A 280 -17.82 -24.06 31.05
CA TYR A 280 -16.71 -24.43 30.15
C TYR A 280 -15.32 -24.27 30.82
N ILE A 281 -15.16 -23.30 31.73
CA ILE A 281 -13.88 -22.99 32.37
C ILE A 281 -13.32 -24.20 33.11
N ARG A 282 -14.17 -24.97 33.79
CA ARG A 282 -13.76 -26.16 34.49
C ARG A 282 -13.25 -27.23 33.54
N HIS A 283 -13.98 -27.50 32.46
CA HIS A 283 -13.58 -28.49 31.45
C HIS A 283 -12.33 -28.05 30.67
N LEU A 284 -12.21 -26.75 30.37
CA LEU A 284 -11.04 -26.17 29.71
C LEU A 284 -9.79 -26.34 30.59
N GLY A 285 -9.86 -25.99 31.87
CA GLY A 285 -8.78 -26.21 32.84
C GLY A 285 -8.42 -27.67 32.97
N PHE A 286 -9.40 -28.56 33.02
CA PHE A 286 -9.17 -30.00 33.06
C PHE A 286 -8.49 -30.53 31.80
N ALA A 287 -8.93 -30.12 30.62
CA ALA A 287 -8.31 -30.49 29.35
C ALA A 287 -6.86 -29.97 29.23
N GLU A 288 -6.60 -28.77 29.76
CA GLU A 288 -5.25 -28.20 29.84
C GLU A 288 -4.35 -28.98 30.80
N GLU A 289 -4.85 -29.30 32.00
CA GLU A 289 -4.11 -30.11 32.98
C GLU A 289 -3.78 -31.50 32.46
N LEU A 290 -4.66 -32.07 31.64
CA LEU A 290 -4.41 -33.35 30.98
C LEU A 290 -3.43 -33.26 29.81
N GLY A 291 -3.14 -32.05 29.32
CA GLY A 291 -2.29 -31.86 28.16
C GLY A 291 -2.95 -32.15 26.82
N LEU A 292 -4.28 -32.15 26.78
CA LEU A 292 -5.08 -32.28 25.55
C LEU A 292 -5.09 -30.97 24.78
N LEU A 293 -4.93 -29.86 25.50
CA LEU A 293 -4.82 -28.51 24.99
C LEU A 293 -3.45 -27.92 25.34
N GLY A 294 -2.77 -27.35 24.35
CA GLY A 294 -1.56 -26.56 24.52
C GLY A 294 -1.87 -25.07 24.53
N ARG A 295 -1.04 -24.25 25.19
CA ARG A 295 -1.15 -22.80 25.13
C ARG A 295 -0.49 -22.24 23.89
N ALA A 296 -1.20 -21.34 23.19
CA ALA A 296 -0.69 -20.51 22.11
C ALA A 296 -0.94 -19.03 22.49
N GLY A 297 0.02 -18.43 23.18
CA GLY A 297 -0.19 -17.11 23.79
C GLY A 297 -1.27 -17.15 24.88
N ILE A 298 -2.36 -16.38 24.67
CA ILE A 298 -3.52 -16.33 25.58
C ILE A 298 -4.58 -17.41 25.28
N ASP A 299 -4.50 -18.06 24.11
CA ASP A 299 -5.47 -19.01 23.59
C ASP A 299 -4.99 -20.46 23.73
N TRP A 300 -5.84 -21.41 23.35
CA TRP A 300 -5.52 -22.83 23.39
C TRP A 300 -5.53 -23.42 21.98
N GLN A 301 -4.68 -24.41 21.81
CA GLN A 301 -4.61 -25.23 20.61
C GLN A 301 -4.78 -26.69 20.94
N MET A 302 -5.56 -27.39 20.15
CA MET A 302 -5.71 -28.82 20.22
C MET A 302 -4.73 -29.50 19.27
N HIS A 303 -4.15 -30.63 19.72
CA HIS A 303 -3.28 -31.42 18.85
C HIS A 303 -4.05 -31.87 17.59
N PRO A 304 -3.53 -31.70 16.37
CA PRO A 304 -4.25 -31.98 15.13
C PRO A 304 -4.81 -33.42 15.03
N LEU A 305 -4.07 -34.42 15.50
CA LEU A 305 -4.56 -35.80 15.51
C LEU A 305 -5.72 -36.01 16.50
N LEU A 306 -5.66 -35.36 17.66
CA LEU A 306 -6.77 -35.41 18.63
C LEU A 306 -8.00 -34.72 18.05
N ARG A 307 -7.82 -33.55 17.43
CA ARG A 307 -8.90 -32.81 16.77
C ARG A 307 -9.58 -33.66 15.70
N LYS A 308 -8.81 -34.27 14.81
CA LYS A 308 -9.30 -35.17 13.78
C LYS A 308 -10.09 -36.34 14.35
N PHE A 309 -9.55 -36.97 15.39
CA PHE A 309 -10.22 -38.08 16.08
C PHE A 309 -11.55 -37.63 16.71
N LEU A 310 -11.58 -36.51 17.43
CA LEU A 310 -12.76 -36.00 18.09
C LEU A 310 -13.86 -35.58 17.07
N LEU A 311 -13.49 -34.92 15.96
CA LEU A 311 -14.43 -34.57 14.89
C LEU A 311 -15.02 -35.80 14.22
N MET A 312 -14.22 -36.86 14.01
CA MET A 312 -14.73 -38.13 13.50
C MET A 312 -15.75 -38.74 14.47
N ARG A 313 -15.42 -38.75 15.77
CA ARG A 313 -16.34 -39.27 16.82
C ARG A 313 -17.59 -38.43 16.96
N TYR A 314 -17.48 -37.10 16.84
CA TYR A 314 -18.63 -36.21 16.88
C TYR A 314 -19.58 -36.49 15.69
N ARG A 315 -19.01 -36.64 14.50
CA ARG A 315 -19.73 -36.93 13.27
C ARG A 315 -20.45 -38.29 13.34
N GLU A 316 -19.80 -39.33 13.92
CA GLU A 316 -20.43 -40.64 14.11
C GLU A 316 -21.58 -40.64 15.13
N ARG A 317 -21.47 -39.81 16.18
CA ARG A 317 -22.43 -39.77 17.28
C ARG A 317 -23.64 -38.86 17.02
N SER A 318 -23.42 -37.69 16.48
CA SER A 318 -24.42 -36.63 16.34
C SER A 318 -24.08 -35.72 15.16
N PRO A 319 -24.27 -36.17 13.91
CA PRO A 319 -23.91 -35.36 12.73
C PRO A 319 -24.67 -34.02 12.67
N GLU A 320 -25.96 -34.01 13.02
CA GLU A 320 -26.80 -32.80 13.01
C GLU A 320 -26.30 -31.77 14.06
N ASP A 321 -25.84 -32.21 15.24
CA ASP A 321 -25.32 -31.33 16.27
C ASP A 321 -23.90 -30.80 15.89
N LEU A 322 -23.11 -31.60 15.18
CA LEU A 322 -21.84 -31.16 14.60
C LEU A 322 -22.05 -30.03 13.58
N ASP A 323 -23.00 -30.22 12.66
CA ASP A 323 -23.29 -29.20 11.63
C ASP A 323 -23.88 -27.93 12.26
N ALA A 324 -24.77 -28.05 13.25
CA ALA A 324 -25.27 -26.89 14.00
C ALA A 324 -24.15 -26.15 14.77
N MET A 325 -23.23 -26.91 15.37
CA MET A 325 -22.08 -26.34 16.05
C MET A 325 -21.13 -25.63 15.07
N ALA A 326 -20.88 -26.21 13.90
CA ALA A 326 -20.07 -25.60 12.86
C ALA A 326 -20.67 -24.26 12.37
N VAL A 327 -22.00 -24.21 12.15
CA VAL A 327 -22.70 -22.95 11.82
C VAL A 327 -22.54 -21.93 12.95
N SER A 328 -22.70 -22.34 14.22
CA SER A 328 -22.55 -21.42 15.35
C SER A 328 -21.13 -20.87 15.48
N VAL A 329 -20.10 -21.70 15.23
CA VAL A 329 -18.68 -21.26 15.21
C VAL A 329 -18.45 -20.30 14.05
N PHE A 330 -19.01 -20.58 12.88
CA PHE A 330 -18.94 -19.71 11.72
C PHE A 330 -19.58 -18.34 11.99
N GLU A 331 -20.78 -18.30 12.53
CA GLU A 331 -21.49 -17.06 12.88
C GLU A 331 -20.73 -16.24 13.92
N TYR A 332 -20.14 -16.92 14.92
CA TYR A 332 -19.27 -16.27 15.90
C TYR A 332 -18.03 -15.66 15.23
N ALA A 333 -17.35 -16.40 14.36
CA ALA A 333 -16.18 -15.91 13.63
C ALA A 333 -16.52 -14.69 12.75
N LEU A 334 -17.67 -14.71 12.05
CA LEU A 334 -18.14 -13.55 11.30
C LEU A 334 -18.37 -12.32 12.19
N ALA A 335 -18.97 -12.51 13.36
CA ALA A 335 -19.26 -11.42 14.30
C ALA A 335 -18.00 -10.77 14.88
N GLU A 336 -16.95 -11.57 15.07
CA GLU A 336 -15.64 -11.09 15.56
C GLU A 336 -14.71 -10.58 14.43
N GLY A 337 -15.12 -10.71 13.15
CA GLY A 337 -14.27 -10.36 12.00
C GLY A 337 -13.13 -11.36 11.76
N ASP A 338 -13.22 -12.57 12.33
CA ASP A 338 -12.25 -13.65 12.04
C ASP A 338 -12.61 -14.33 10.72
N TRP A 339 -12.32 -13.64 9.62
CA TRP A 339 -12.62 -14.11 8.26
C TRP A 339 -11.96 -15.45 7.92
N ASP A 340 -10.74 -15.67 8.43
CA ASP A 340 -9.98 -16.89 8.17
C ASP A 340 -10.52 -18.07 8.96
N GLY A 341 -10.94 -17.86 10.21
CA GLY A 341 -11.65 -18.83 11.01
C GLY A 341 -12.96 -19.23 10.38
N ALA A 342 -13.77 -18.27 9.92
CA ALA A 342 -15.02 -18.51 9.22
C ALA A 342 -14.81 -19.32 7.92
N PHE A 343 -13.83 -18.95 7.09
CA PHE A 343 -13.49 -19.70 5.88
C PHE A 343 -13.02 -21.12 6.17
N SER A 344 -12.21 -21.29 7.22
CA SER A 344 -11.75 -22.62 7.65
C SER A 344 -12.90 -23.53 8.01
N VAL A 345 -13.88 -23.03 8.77
CA VAL A 345 -15.10 -23.80 9.12
C VAL A 345 -15.92 -24.15 7.88
N ALA A 346 -16.24 -23.17 7.03
CA ALA A 346 -17.01 -23.41 5.83
C ALA A 346 -16.36 -24.47 4.91
N THR A 347 -15.02 -24.45 4.82
CA THR A 347 -14.26 -25.38 3.97
C THR A 347 -14.14 -26.77 4.60
N GLU A 348 -13.82 -26.85 5.89
CA GLU A 348 -13.59 -28.12 6.60
C GLU A 348 -14.86 -28.96 6.71
N PHE A 349 -16.01 -28.30 6.89
CA PHE A 349 -17.30 -28.96 6.98
C PHE A 349 -18.08 -29.00 5.64
N GLU A 350 -17.44 -28.57 4.54
CA GLU A 350 -18.01 -28.59 3.17
C GLU A 350 -19.37 -27.85 3.06
N MET A 351 -19.54 -26.77 3.84
CA MET A 351 -20.78 -25.99 3.92
C MET A 351 -20.81 -24.90 2.84
N VAL A 352 -21.20 -25.27 1.64
CA VAL A 352 -21.17 -24.39 0.44
C VAL A 352 -22.03 -23.14 0.61
N GLU A 353 -23.14 -23.22 1.32
CA GLU A 353 -24.07 -22.13 1.62
C GLU A 353 -23.46 -21.02 2.47
N LEU A 354 -22.38 -21.30 3.20
CA LEU A 354 -21.70 -20.31 4.06
C LEU A 354 -20.74 -19.39 3.30
N PHE A 355 -20.38 -19.70 2.05
CA PHE A 355 -19.49 -18.82 1.27
C PHE A 355 -20.12 -17.48 0.92
N GLU A 356 -21.41 -17.44 0.63
CA GLU A 356 -22.08 -16.17 0.33
C GLU A 356 -22.10 -15.23 1.53
N PRO A 357 -22.57 -15.60 2.74
CA PRO A 357 -22.49 -14.71 3.90
C PRO A 357 -21.05 -14.33 4.28
N LEU A 358 -20.07 -15.23 4.09
CA LEU A 358 -18.67 -14.93 4.32
C LEU A 358 -18.17 -13.80 3.38
N ILE A 359 -18.42 -13.92 2.07
CA ILE A 359 -18.01 -12.92 1.09
C ILE A 359 -18.74 -11.60 1.36
N ARG A 360 -20.03 -11.63 1.65
CA ARG A 360 -20.80 -10.42 1.98
C ARG A 360 -20.21 -9.66 3.15
N ALA A 361 -19.80 -10.35 4.20
CA ALA A 361 -19.26 -9.73 5.40
C ALA A 361 -17.81 -9.26 5.22
N GLY A 362 -16.94 -10.10 4.63
CA GLY A 362 -15.50 -9.86 4.58
C GLY A 362 -14.98 -9.11 3.35
N LEU A 363 -15.77 -8.96 2.27
CA LEU A 363 -15.29 -8.41 0.99
C LEU A 363 -14.64 -7.03 1.14
N ASN A 364 -15.33 -6.09 1.77
CA ASN A 364 -14.83 -4.73 1.91
C ASN A 364 -13.56 -4.67 2.77
N ASP A 365 -13.51 -5.44 3.84
CA ASP A 365 -12.35 -5.49 4.73
C ASP A 365 -11.13 -6.08 4.03
N LEU A 366 -11.30 -7.20 3.31
CA LEU A 366 -10.19 -7.80 2.56
C LEU A 366 -9.65 -6.86 1.48
N LEU A 367 -10.54 -6.17 0.77
CA LEU A 367 -10.14 -5.20 -0.25
C LEU A 367 -9.41 -4.00 0.37
N SER A 368 -9.84 -3.54 1.54
CA SER A 368 -9.25 -2.39 2.23
C SER A 368 -7.82 -2.63 2.72
N VAL A 369 -7.47 -3.88 3.04
CA VAL A 369 -6.14 -4.28 3.51
C VAL A 369 -5.31 -5.02 2.46
N GLY A 370 -5.76 -5.07 1.20
CA GLY A 370 -5.03 -5.68 0.09
C GLY A 370 -4.95 -7.21 0.11
N ARG A 371 -5.82 -7.91 0.86
CA ARG A 371 -5.82 -9.38 0.99
C ARG A 371 -6.45 -10.07 -0.22
N LEU A 372 -5.92 -9.80 -1.40
CA LEU A 372 -6.47 -10.31 -2.67
C LEU A 372 -6.25 -11.82 -2.86
N ALA A 373 -5.12 -12.35 -2.39
CA ALA A 373 -4.86 -13.80 -2.46
C ALA A 373 -5.88 -14.59 -1.64
N THR A 374 -6.27 -14.07 -0.47
CA THR A 374 -7.36 -14.64 0.35
C THR A 374 -8.69 -14.60 -0.39
N LEU A 375 -9.05 -13.45 -0.98
CA LEU A 375 -10.30 -13.29 -1.74
C LEU A 375 -10.34 -14.24 -2.95
N ARG A 376 -9.24 -14.39 -3.70
CA ARG A 376 -9.11 -15.36 -4.80
C ARG A 376 -9.39 -16.78 -4.31
N ARG A 377 -8.76 -17.18 -3.19
CA ARG A 377 -8.98 -18.50 -2.60
C ARG A 377 -10.46 -18.76 -2.27
N TRP A 378 -11.15 -17.76 -1.73
CA TRP A 378 -12.59 -17.87 -1.42
C TRP A 378 -13.43 -18.06 -2.68
N VAL A 379 -13.20 -17.21 -3.69
CA VAL A 379 -13.90 -17.28 -4.98
C VAL A 379 -13.62 -18.61 -5.69
N ASP A 380 -12.36 -19.05 -5.74
CA ASP A 380 -11.98 -20.32 -6.36
C ASP A 380 -12.63 -21.52 -5.65
N THR A 381 -12.76 -21.47 -4.32
CA THR A 381 -13.37 -22.54 -3.54
C THR A 381 -14.87 -22.54 -3.73
N ALA A 382 -15.53 -21.38 -3.72
CA ALA A 382 -16.96 -21.24 -3.99
C ALA A 382 -17.30 -21.73 -5.42
N ASN A 383 -16.51 -21.33 -6.43
CA ASN A 383 -16.70 -21.74 -7.83
C ASN A 383 -16.54 -23.26 -8.02
N ARG A 384 -15.54 -23.87 -7.36
CA ARG A 384 -15.36 -25.34 -7.37
C ARG A 384 -16.55 -26.07 -6.75
N SER A 385 -17.19 -25.46 -5.78
CA SER A 385 -18.40 -25.97 -5.12
C SER A 385 -19.70 -25.60 -5.86
N GLN A 386 -19.59 -25.06 -7.09
CA GLN A 386 -20.73 -24.62 -7.92
C GLN A 386 -21.60 -23.52 -7.27
N ASN A 387 -21.06 -22.76 -6.34
CA ASN A 387 -21.71 -21.59 -5.78
C ASN A 387 -21.40 -20.37 -6.64
N SER A 388 -22.34 -19.96 -7.48
CA SER A 388 -22.23 -18.79 -8.37
C SER A 388 -23.15 -17.66 -7.95
N SER A 389 -23.29 -17.41 -6.66
CA SER A 389 -24.12 -16.32 -6.15
C SER A 389 -23.64 -14.94 -6.62
N ALA A 390 -24.52 -13.95 -6.57
CA ALA A 390 -24.18 -12.57 -6.93
C ALA A 390 -23.00 -12.04 -6.10
N ALA A 391 -22.88 -12.43 -4.82
CA ALA A 391 -21.75 -12.06 -3.96
C ALA A 391 -20.42 -12.61 -4.49
N VAL A 392 -20.39 -13.89 -4.91
CA VAL A 392 -19.20 -14.51 -5.51
C VAL A 392 -18.80 -13.79 -6.80
N ARG A 393 -19.77 -13.47 -7.67
CA ARG A 393 -19.50 -12.72 -8.92
C ARG A 393 -19.00 -11.31 -8.67
N ILE A 394 -19.51 -10.59 -7.66
CA ILE A 394 -18.98 -9.27 -7.31
C ILE A 394 -17.51 -9.38 -6.84
N ALA A 395 -17.21 -10.38 -6.00
CA ALA A 395 -15.83 -10.63 -5.57
C ALA A 395 -14.93 -10.98 -6.76
N GLU A 396 -15.40 -11.80 -7.71
CA GLU A 396 -14.66 -12.12 -8.94
C GLU A 396 -14.49 -10.90 -9.86
N ALA A 397 -15.50 -10.02 -9.93
CA ALA A 397 -15.38 -8.75 -10.66
C ALA A 397 -14.32 -7.83 -10.07
N GLU A 398 -14.27 -7.72 -8.74
CA GLU A 398 -13.23 -6.96 -8.02
C GLU A 398 -11.82 -7.49 -8.28
N ILE A 399 -11.68 -8.81 -8.34
CA ILE A 399 -10.41 -9.47 -8.70
C ILE A 399 -10.05 -9.17 -10.15
N SER A 400 -10.99 -9.36 -11.09
CA SER A 400 -10.78 -9.11 -12.53
C SER A 400 -10.40 -7.67 -12.81
N PHE A 401 -11.01 -6.71 -12.08
CA PHE A 401 -10.67 -5.30 -12.17
C PHE A 401 -9.21 -5.04 -11.81
N ARG A 402 -8.71 -5.64 -10.71
CA ARG A 402 -7.31 -5.48 -10.26
C ARG A 402 -6.31 -6.23 -11.13
N ASP A 403 -6.75 -7.26 -11.83
CA ASP A 403 -5.96 -7.96 -12.84
C ASP A 403 -5.84 -7.18 -14.16
N GLY A 404 -6.57 -6.06 -14.30
CA GLY A 404 -6.62 -5.24 -15.51
C GLY A 404 -7.58 -5.77 -16.56
N ASP A 405 -8.36 -6.83 -16.28
CA ASP A 405 -9.41 -7.33 -17.16
C ASP A 405 -10.72 -6.57 -16.93
N HIS A 406 -10.72 -5.29 -17.33
CA HIS A 406 -11.81 -4.37 -17.06
C HIS A 406 -13.09 -4.76 -17.80
N LEU A 407 -12.98 -5.38 -18.99
CA LEU A 407 -14.16 -5.85 -19.74
C LEU A 407 -14.89 -6.97 -18.97
N ARG A 408 -14.15 -7.94 -18.45
CA ARG A 408 -14.70 -9.01 -17.63
C ARG A 408 -15.26 -8.48 -16.31
N ALA A 409 -14.55 -7.56 -15.66
CA ALA A 409 -14.99 -6.94 -14.42
C ALA A 409 -16.34 -6.22 -14.59
N GLU A 410 -16.50 -5.42 -15.65
CA GLU A 410 -17.74 -4.70 -15.97
C GLU A 410 -18.89 -5.69 -16.22
N ALA A 411 -18.66 -6.76 -17.00
CA ALA A 411 -19.66 -7.75 -17.31
C ALA A 411 -20.14 -8.49 -16.06
N LEU A 412 -19.22 -9.03 -15.24
CA LEU A 412 -19.52 -9.78 -14.03
C LEU A 412 -20.26 -8.92 -12.99
N ALA A 413 -19.79 -7.69 -12.76
CA ALA A 413 -20.40 -6.78 -11.82
C ALA A 413 -21.81 -6.37 -12.25
N THR A 414 -22.02 -6.08 -13.55
CA THR A 414 -23.33 -5.73 -14.09
C THR A 414 -24.31 -6.89 -14.01
N GLU A 415 -23.87 -8.11 -14.35
CA GLU A 415 -24.69 -9.31 -14.23
C GLU A 415 -25.13 -9.53 -12.77
N ALA A 416 -24.19 -9.47 -11.83
CA ALA A 416 -24.46 -9.64 -10.41
C ALA A 416 -25.45 -8.59 -9.88
N VAL A 417 -25.26 -7.32 -10.24
CA VAL A 417 -26.15 -6.21 -9.85
C VAL A 417 -27.60 -6.43 -10.33
N ASN A 418 -27.78 -7.00 -11.53
CA ASN A 418 -29.12 -7.26 -12.08
C ASN A 418 -29.87 -8.38 -11.34
N GLU A 419 -29.17 -9.25 -10.63
CA GLU A 419 -29.76 -10.31 -9.81
C GLU A 419 -30.10 -9.84 -8.40
N LEU A 420 -29.45 -8.79 -7.90
CA LEU A 420 -29.66 -8.26 -6.57
C LEU A 420 -30.90 -7.36 -6.51
N SER A 421 -31.62 -7.41 -5.40
CA SER A 421 -32.71 -6.47 -5.13
C SER A 421 -32.17 -5.03 -4.96
N GLU A 422 -33.07 -4.04 -5.08
CA GLU A 422 -32.69 -2.63 -4.89
C GLU A 422 -32.20 -2.31 -3.47
N GLU A 423 -32.63 -3.12 -2.48
CA GLU A 423 -32.29 -2.94 -1.05
C GLU A 423 -31.06 -3.77 -0.63
N ASP A 424 -30.46 -4.53 -1.55
CA ASP A 424 -29.30 -5.38 -1.22
C ASP A 424 -28.04 -4.55 -0.99
N ASP A 425 -27.39 -4.74 0.16
CA ASP A 425 -26.21 -3.98 0.56
C ASP A 425 -25.01 -4.13 -0.40
N LEU A 426 -24.87 -5.28 -1.07
CA LEU A 426 -23.81 -5.51 -2.05
C LEU A 426 -24.06 -4.81 -3.40
N ARG A 427 -25.30 -4.39 -3.67
CA ARG A 427 -25.65 -3.74 -4.92
C ARG A 427 -24.81 -2.48 -5.15
N GLY A 428 -24.64 -1.67 -4.11
CA GLY A 428 -23.78 -0.48 -4.16
C GLY A 428 -22.34 -0.81 -4.55
N ARG A 429 -21.79 -1.88 -3.97
CA ARG A 429 -20.41 -2.33 -4.28
C ARG A 429 -20.28 -2.83 -5.71
N GLY A 430 -21.22 -3.64 -6.18
CA GLY A 430 -21.24 -4.12 -7.57
C GLY A 430 -21.34 -2.98 -8.58
N LEU A 431 -22.19 -1.97 -8.32
CA LEU A 431 -22.31 -0.77 -9.16
C LEU A 431 -21.02 0.06 -9.16
N PHE A 432 -20.34 0.17 -8.04
CA PHE A 432 -19.07 0.89 -7.96
C PHE A 432 -17.99 0.19 -8.80
N CYS A 433 -17.86 -1.14 -8.67
CA CYS A 433 -16.93 -1.93 -9.47
C CYS A 433 -17.23 -1.82 -10.97
N ALA A 434 -18.52 -1.95 -11.38
CA ALA A 434 -18.94 -1.77 -12.77
C ALA A 434 -18.60 -0.37 -13.31
N GLY A 435 -18.81 0.66 -12.49
CA GLY A 435 -18.50 2.03 -12.85
C GLY A 435 -16.99 2.27 -13.04
N GLN A 436 -16.17 1.72 -12.15
CA GLN A 436 -14.71 1.80 -12.30
C GLN A 436 -14.24 1.05 -13.55
N ALA A 437 -14.73 -0.16 -13.78
CA ALA A 437 -14.40 -0.94 -14.95
C ALA A 437 -14.82 -0.26 -16.26
N ALA A 438 -16.04 0.30 -16.31
CA ALA A 438 -16.53 1.09 -17.45
C ALA A 438 -15.65 2.33 -17.70
N TYR A 439 -15.20 3.02 -16.65
CA TYR A 439 -14.29 4.15 -16.77
C TYR A 439 -12.96 3.77 -17.44
N PHE A 440 -12.35 2.67 -17.02
CA PHE A 440 -11.09 2.19 -17.63
C PHE A 440 -11.28 1.61 -19.03
N ASN A 441 -12.50 1.18 -19.39
CA ASN A 441 -12.88 0.82 -20.76
C ASN A 441 -13.24 2.03 -21.62
N GLU A 442 -13.07 3.27 -21.12
CA GLU A 442 -13.48 4.53 -21.77
C GLU A 442 -15.00 4.64 -22.04
N HIS A 443 -15.82 3.81 -21.38
CA HIS A 443 -17.29 3.86 -21.41
C HIS A 443 -17.82 4.90 -20.41
N TYR A 444 -17.42 6.17 -20.56
CA TYR A 444 -17.67 7.24 -19.57
C TYR A 444 -19.15 7.45 -19.23
N GLU A 445 -20.05 7.37 -20.21
CA GLU A 445 -21.50 7.51 -19.97
C GLU A 445 -22.01 6.34 -19.10
N GLY A 446 -21.57 5.12 -19.39
CA GLY A 446 -21.84 3.93 -18.56
C GLY A 446 -21.30 4.08 -17.15
N ALA A 447 -20.05 4.54 -17.02
CA ALA A 447 -19.39 4.77 -15.74
C ALA A 447 -20.18 5.77 -14.87
N LEU A 448 -20.56 6.93 -15.42
CA LEU A 448 -21.36 7.95 -14.73
C LEU A 448 -22.71 7.38 -14.26
N ASN A 449 -23.39 6.61 -15.12
CA ASN A 449 -24.66 5.97 -14.77
C ASN A 449 -24.49 4.97 -13.61
N HIS A 450 -23.45 4.15 -13.63
CA HIS A 450 -23.16 3.20 -12.56
C HIS A 450 -22.83 3.90 -11.24
N PHE A 451 -22.02 4.98 -11.26
CA PHE A 451 -21.70 5.75 -10.06
C PHE A 451 -22.94 6.45 -9.48
N ASP A 452 -23.78 7.04 -10.31
CA ASP A 452 -25.05 7.67 -9.88
C ASP A 452 -26.01 6.63 -9.24
N HIS A 453 -26.07 5.43 -9.78
CA HIS A 453 -26.84 4.33 -9.19
C HIS A 453 -26.20 3.81 -7.89
N CYS A 454 -24.87 3.72 -7.82
CA CYS A 454 -24.14 3.34 -6.61
C CYS A 454 -24.46 4.29 -5.44
N VAL A 455 -24.44 5.60 -5.69
CA VAL A 455 -24.76 6.60 -4.68
C VAL A 455 -26.18 6.42 -4.11
N ARG A 456 -27.13 6.00 -4.94
CA ARG A 456 -28.53 5.78 -4.52
C ARG A 456 -28.73 4.44 -3.82
N ALA A 457 -28.02 3.42 -4.24
CA ALA A 457 -28.17 2.05 -3.74
C ALA A 457 -27.36 1.77 -2.47
N SER A 458 -26.23 2.45 -2.27
CA SER A 458 -25.36 2.16 -1.14
C SER A 458 -25.86 2.78 0.16
N SER A 459 -25.87 1.99 1.23
CA SER A 459 -26.08 2.46 2.62
C SER A 459 -24.77 2.99 3.27
N LEU A 460 -23.59 2.72 2.68
CA LEU A 460 -22.27 3.06 3.21
C LEU A 460 -21.84 4.48 2.79
N PRO A 461 -21.71 5.43 3.72
CA PRO A 461 -21.32 6.81 3.39
C PRO A 461 -19.95 6.91 2.70
N SER A 462 -19.00 6.04 3.08
CA SER A 462 -17.68 5.98 2.46
C SER A 462 -17.76 5.61 0.97
N LEU A 463 -18.55 4.59 0.62
CA LEU A 463 -18.72 4.15 -0.76
C LEU A 463 -19.48 5.20 -1.60
N GLN A 464 -20.49 5.87 -1.03
CA GLN A 464 -21.17 6.98 -1.68
C GLN A 464 -20.21 8.12 -2.00
N ARG A 465 -19.32 8.46 -1.08
CA ARG A 465 -18.30 9.50 -1.27
C ARG A 465 -17.31 9.11 -2.38
N GLU A 466 -16.79 7.88 -2.37
CA GLU A 466 -15.88 7.41 -3.42
C GLU A 466 -16.56 7.37 -4.79
N ALA A 467 -17.84 6.97 -4.86
CA ALA A 467 -18.61 6.98 -6.12
C ALA A 467 -18.80 8.40 -6.67
N ARG A 468 -19.06 9.41 -5.80
CA ARG A 468 -19.16 10.81 -6.25
C ARG A 468 -17.81 11.35 -6.73
N TRP A 469 -16.71 10.99 -6.05
CA TRP A 469 -15.38 11.32 -6.50
C TRP A 469 -15.06 10.70 -7.87
N ALA A 470 -15.34 9.40 -8.03
CA ALA A 470 -15.13 8.69 -9.30
C ALA A 470 -16.00 9.26 -10.43
N ALA A 471 -17.25 9.64 -10.15
CA ALA A 471 -18.12 10.31 -11.10
C ALA A 471 -17.55 11.67 -11.52
N PHE A 472 -17.02 12.48 -10.60
CA PHE A 472 -16.33 13.71 -10.93
C PHE A 472 -15.14 13.47 -11.88
N ILE A 473 -14.28 12.47 -11.60
CA ILE A 473 -13.15 12.13 -12.47
C ILE A 473 -13.62 11.69 -13.85
N ALA A 474 -14.61 10.79 -13.92
CA ALA A 474 -15.18 10.35 -15.21
C ALA A 474 -15.79 11.50 -16.02
N ALA A 475 -16.52 12.41 -15.37
CA ALA A 475 -17.07 13.60 -16.00
C ALA A 475 -15.96 14.56 -16.47
N LEU A 476 -14.90 14.70 -15.70
CA LEU A 476 -13.75 15.53 -16.03
C LEU A 476 -13.04 15.00 -17.28
N ASP A 477 -12.76 13.70 -17.34
CA ASP A 477 -11.99 13.09 -18.43
C ASP A 477 -12.79 12.93 -19.71
N SER A 478 -14.11 12.73 -19.61
CA SER A 478 -15.03 12.77 -20.74
C SER A 478 -15.36 14.19 -21.24
N ASN A 479 -14.77 15.22 -20.61
CA ASN A 479 -15.05 16.62 -20.89
C ASN A 479 -16.57 16.97 -20.78
N ASN A 480 -17.26 16.34 -19.82
CA ASN A 480 -18.70 16.53 -19.60
C ASN A 480 -18.98 17.97 -19.14
N PRO A 481 -19.93 18.67 -19.73
CA PRO A 481 -20.29 20.05 -19.32
C PRO A 481 -20.79 20.12 -17.86
N GLU A 482 -21.31 19.02 -17.31
CA GLU A 482 -21.80 18.92 -15.93
C GLU A 482 -20.69 18.63 -14.89
N THR A 483 -19.43 18.58 -15.28
CA THR A 483 -18.30 18.35 -14.36
C THR A 483 -18.35 19.18 -13.07
N PRO A 484 -18.72 20.51 -13.09
CA PRO A 484 -18.86 21.29 -11.87
C PRO A 484 -19.93 20.76 -10.92
N ARG A 485 -21.05 20.24 -11.45
CA ARG A 485 -22.11 19.66 -10.65
C ARG A 485 -21.60 18.43 -9.87
N TYR A 486 -20.85 17.55 -10.52
CA TYR A 486 -20.28 16.37 -9.85
C TYR A 486 -19.29 16.76 -8.74
N LEU A 487 -18.52 17.84 -8.94
CA LEU A 487 -17.65 18.35 -7.88
C LEU A 487 -18.45 18.94 -6.71
N ASP A 488 -19.52 19.70 -6.98
CA ASP A 488 -20.40 20.25 -5.95
C ASP A 488 -21.07 19.12 -5.14
N GLU A 489 -21.50 18.05 -5.80
CA GLU A 489 -22.08 16.88 -5.14
C GLU A 489 -21.05 16.18 -4.23
N PHE A 490 -19.79 16.02 -4.67
CA PHE A 490 -18.73 15.52 -3.81
C PHE A 490 -18.47 16.46 -2.62
N ALA A 491 -18.42 17.77 -2.85
CA ALA A 491 -18.21 18.76 -1.82
C ALA A 491 -19.24 18.71 -0.68
N GLN A 492 -20.50 18.32 -0.99
CA GLN A 492 -21.57 18.19 0.00
C GLN A 492 -21.40 16.97 0.93
N VAL A 493 -20.71 15.91 0.49
CA VAL A 493 -20.56 14.64 1.24
C VAL A 493 -19.14 14.42 1.77
N ARG A 494 -18.20 15.32 1.43
CA ARG A 494 -16.82 15.22 1.90
C ARG A 494 -16.76 15.28 3.43
N GLU A 495 -15.83 14.56 3.99
CA GLU A 495 -15.51 14.65 5.41
C GLU A 495 -14.49 15.77 5.67
N PRO A 496 -14.46 16.34 6.87
CA PRO A 496 -13.47 17.37 7.23
C PRO A 496 -12.10 16.72 7.52
N THR A 497 -11.64 15.88 6.61
CA THR A 497 -10.33 15.21 6.68
C THR A 497 -9.29 15.98 5.86
N VAL A 498 -8.02 15.74 6.15
CA VAL A 498 -6.93 16.29 5.33
C VAL A 498 -6.99 15.71 3.90
N ASN A 499 -7.29 14.44 3.76
CA ASN A 499 -7.42 13.78 2.45
C ASN A 499 -8.46 14.48 1.56
N ASP A 500 -9.67 14.69 2.07
CA ASP A 500 -10.73 15.34 1.30
C ASP A 500 -10.45 16.82 1.03
N THR A 501 -9.74 17.50 1.94
CA THR A 501 -9.29 18.88 1.72
C THR A 501 -8.30 18.95 0.56
N VAL A 502 -7.35 18.01 0.49
CA VAL A 502 -6.35 17.95 -0.58
C VAL A 502 -7.01 17.50 -1.90
N ARG A 503 -7.95 16.55 -1.87
CA ARG A 503 -8.73 16.16 -3.06
C ARG A 503 -9.50 17.35 -3.68
N MET A 504 -10.18 18.13 -2.84
CA MET A 504 -10.90 19.33 -3.31
C MET A 504 -9.96 20.33 -3.95
N ALA A 505 -8.85 20.65 -3.29
CA ALA A 505 -7.86 21.57 -3.85
C ALA A 505 -7.30 21.06 -5.20
N ASN A 506 -7.03 19.77 -5.30
CA ASN A 506 -6.62 19.14 -6.57
C ASN A 506 -7.68 19.31 -7.66
N ALA A 507 -8.93 19.02 -7.36
CA ALA A 507 -10.04 19.13 -8.30
C ALA A 507 -10.24 20.57 -8.81
N GLU A 508 -10.21 21.54 -7.91
CA GLU A 508 -10.36 22.97 -8.26
C GLU A 508 -9.19 23.45 -9.13
N LEU A 509 -7.96 23.02 -8.85
CA LEU A 509 -6.79 23.29 -9.67
C LEU A 509 -6.91 22.69 -11.08
N VAL A 510 -7.36 21.44 -11.21
CA VAL A 510 -7.55 20.78 -12.52
C VAL A 510 -8.61 21.51 -13.34
N ILE A 511 -9.71 21.90 -12.73
CA ILE A 511 -10.77 22.67 -13.42
C ILE A 511 -10.21 24.01 -13.89
N ALA A 512 -9.48 24.73 -13.02
CA ALA A 512 -8.89 26.01 -13.35
C ALA A 512 -7.86 25.90 -14.49
N MET A 513 -7.09 24.82 -14.55
CA MET A 513 -6.16 24.58 -15.69
C MET A 513 -6.91 24.32 -17.02
N ARG A 514 -8.07 23.70 -16.98
CA ARG A 514 -8.85 23.39 -18.19
C ARG A 514 -9.72 24.55 -18.69
N ARG A 515 -10.07 25.47 -17.79
CA ARG A 515 -10.97 26.61 -18.09
C ARG A 515 -10.25 27.95 -17.97
N ASP A 516 -10.40 28.60 -16.83
CA ASP A 516 -9.84 29.91 -16.49
C ASP A 516 -9.59 29.98 -14.96
N GLY A 517 -8.92 31.04 -14.51
CA GLY A 517 -8.75 31.31 -13.08
C GLY A 517 -7.59 30.54 -12.40
N ILE A 518 -6.60 30.07 -13.16
CA ILE A 518 -5.47 29.32 -12.60
C ILE A 518 -4.66 30.13 -11.57
N THR A 519 -4.52 31.44 -11.76
CA THR A 519 -3.78 32.33 -10.86
C THR A 519 -4.45 32.43 -9.50
N GLU A 520 -5.77 32.56 -9.48
CA GLU A 520 -6.61 32.58 -8.30
C GLU A 520 -6.59 31.23 -7.59
N ALA A 521 -6.70 30.13 -8.33
CA ALA A 521 -6.65 28.77 -7.79
C ALA A 521 -5.30 28.49 -7.13
N ILE A 522 -4.18 28.84 -7.76
CA ILE A 522 -2.85 28.71 -7.15
C ILE A 522 -2.78 29.48 -5.82
N SER A 523 -3.31 30.71 -5.80
CA SER A 523 -3.27 31.55 -4.61
C SER A 523 -4.16 31.02 -3.50
N ALA A 524 -5.34 30.48 -3.84
CA ALA A 524 -6.30 29.90 -2.89
C ALA A 524 -5.72 28.64 -2.22
N HIS A 525 -4.97 27.82 -2.98
CA HIS A 525 -4.46 26.55 -2.51
C HIS A 525 -2.99 26.56 -2.09
N ALA A 526 -2.33 27.73 -2.06
CA ALA A 526 -0.97 27.85 -1.55
C ALA A 526 -0.83 27.34 -0.11
N GLY A 527 -1.83 27.55 0.75
CA GLY A 527 -1.89 27.03 2.11
C GLY A 527 -2.06 25.51 2.18
N THR A 528 -2.73 24.89 1.21
CA THR A 528 -2.96 23.45 1.17
C THR A 528 -1.65 22.69 0.98
N SER A 529 -0.68 23.25 0.26
CA SER A 529 0.64 22.64 0.07
C SER A 529 1.35 22.28 1.39
N HIS A 530 1.11 23.04 2.45
CA HIS A 530 1.64 22.76 3.79
C HIS A 530 0.89 21.64 4.54
N LEU A 531 -0.29 21.25 4.06
CA LEU A 531 -1.11 20.19 4.67
C LEU A 531 -0.91 18.83 3.99
N VAL A 532 -0.41 18.81 2.75
CA VAL A 532 -0.35 17.58 1.92
C VAL A 532 0.40 16.45 2.63
N HIS A 533 1.51 16.74 3.32
CA HIS A 533 2.28 15.75 4.05
C HIS A 533 1.52 15.08 5.21
N ARG A 534 0.37 15.64 5.62
CA ARG A 534 -0.53 15.09 6.65
C ARG A 534 -1.64 14.24 6.06
N ALA A 535 -1.80 14.23 4.73
CA ALA A 535 -2.71 13.32 4.06
C ALA A 535 -2.17 11.89 4.19
N THR A 536 -3.03 10.96 4.55
CA THR A 536 -2.66 9.55 4.78
C THR A 536 -2.64 8.73 3.49
N ASP A 537 -3.34 9.20 2.44
CA ASP A 537 -3.36 8.54 1.14
C ASP A 537 -2.25 9.09 0.22
N PRO A 538 -1.23 8.28 -0.12
CA PRO A 538 -0.12 8.69 -0.98
C PRO A 538 -0.55 9.10 -2.39
N MET A 539 -1.62 8.52 -2.93
CA MET A 539 -2.12 8.89 -4.25
C MET A 539 -2.71 10.31 -4.27
N ILE A 540 -3.41 10.69 -3.20
CA ILE A 540 -3.94 12.04 -3.05
C ILE A 540 -2.79 13.05 -2.95
N ARG A 541 -1.71 12.69 -2.23
CA ARG A 541 -0.52 13.54 -2.09
C ARG A 541 0.18 13.76 -3.42
N THR A 542 0.52 12.67 -4.12
CA THR A 542 1.24 12.75 -5.42
C THR A 542 0.38 13.43 -6.48
N ALA A 543 -0.91 13.12 -6.57
CA ALA A 543 -1.84 13.78 -7.49
C ALA A 543 -1.91 15.29 -7.26
N PHE A 544 -1.95 15.74 -6.00
CA PHE A 544 -1.93 17.17 -5.68
C PHE A 544 -0.62 17.84 -6.11
N TRP A 545 0.54 17.25 -5.77
CA TRP A 545 1.84 17.80 -6.15
C TRP A 545 1.99 17.91 -7.66
N ASN A 546 1.56 16.88 -8.39
CA ASN A 546 1.56 16.90 -9.87
C ASN A 546 0.71 18.04 -10.40
N THR A 547 -0.56 18.10 -10.01
CA THR A 547 -1.50 19.10 -10.47
C THR A 547 -1.08 20.52 -10.10
N TYR A 548 -0.69 20.74 -8.85
CA TYR A 548 -0.23 22.04 -8.36
C TYR A 548 1.04 22.48 -9.07
N GLY A 549 1.96 21.57 -9.30
CA GLY A 549 3.18 21.81 -10.06
C GLY A 549 2.91 22.19 -11.52
N TRP A 550 1.98 21.50 -12.18
CA TRP A 550 1.55 21.87 -13.54
C TRP A 550 0.86 23.23 -13.59
N ALA A 551 0.00 23.53 -12.60
CA ALA A 551 -0.63 24.85 -12.50
C ALA A 551 0.42 25.97 -12.37
N LEU A 552 1.44 25.75 -11.52
CA LEU A 552 2.57 26.67 -11.35
C LEU A 552 3.39 26.82 -12.64
N ALA A 553 3.69 25.71 -13.34
CA ALA A 553 4.45 25.74 -14.59
C ALA A 553 3.72 26.52 -15.67
N LEU A 554 2.41 26.28 -15.85
CA LEU A 554 1.55 27.02 -16.80
C LEU A 554 1.45 28.50 -16.45
N ASN A 555 1.53 28.85 -15.17
CA ASN A 555 1.58 30.24 -14.69
C ASN A 555 3.01 30.84 -14.76
N SER A 556 3.98 30.15 -15.36
CA SER A 556 5.42 30.52 -15.45
C SER A 556 6.11 30.69 -14.09
N ARG A 557 5.63 30.06 -13.04
CA ARG A 557 6.27 29.97 -11.72
C ARG A 557 7.15 28.71 -11.65
N TYR A 558 8.12 28.61 -12.53
CA TYR A 558 8.87 27.37 -12.79
C TYR A 558 9.67 26.85 -11.60
N GLU A 559 10.27 27.73 -10.79
CA GLU A 559 11.02 27.30 -9.60
C GLU A 559 10.11 26.66 -8.55
N GLU A 560 8.90 27.15 -8.40
CA GLU A 560 7.92 26.55 -7.48
C GLU A 560 7.36 25.25 -8.06
N ALA A 561 7.17 25.17 -9.38
CA ALA A 561 6.80 23.93 -10.07
C ALA A 561 7.90 22.84 -9.87
N ARG A 562 9.17 23.22 -9.94
CA ARG A 562 10.30 22.31 -9.66
C ARG A 562 10.25 21.77 -8.24
N ARG A 563 9.92 22.62 -7.26
CA ARG A 563 9.76 22.19 -5.86
C ARG A 563 8.61 21.20 -5.70
N ALA A 564 7.48 21.45 -6.35
CA ALA A 564 6.36 20.53 -6.34
C ALA A 564 6.74 19.17 -6.93
N ALA A 565 7.48 19.14 -8.06
CA ALA A 565 7.98 17.91 -8.66
C ALA A 565 8.94 17.14 -7.73
N VAL A 566 9.78 17.85 -6.96
CA VAL A 566 10.65 17.21 -5.95
C VAL A 566 9.82 16.58 -4.84
N SER A 567 8.80 17.28 -4.32
CA SER A 567 7.91 16.72 -3.29
C SER A 567 7.12 15.51 -3.81
N GLU A 568 6.70 15.52 -5.08
CA GLU A 568 6.07 14.37 -5.73
C GLU A 568 7.02 13.17 -5.81
N LEU A 569 8.29 13.39 -6.19
CA LEU A 569 9.31 12.35 -6.23
C LEU A 569 9.63 11.79 -4.84
N GLU A 570 9.76 12.64 -3.82
CA GLU A 570 10.00 12.23 -2.43
C GLU A 570 8.86 11.33 -1.92
N ASP A 571 7.60 11.68 -2.22
CA ASP A 571 6.45 10.83 -1.89
C ASP A 571 6.47 9.53 -2.71
N ALA A 572 6.76 9.58 -4.00
CA ALA A 572 6.87 8.40 -4.86
C ALA A 572 7.96 7.42 -4.37
N GLU A 573 9.12 7.92 -3.96
CA GLU A 573 10.20 7.11 -3.39
C GLU A 573 9.80 6.53 -2.02
N THR A 574 9.20 7.35 -1.15
CA THR A 574 8.79 6.94 0.21
C THR A 574 7.80 5.80 0.18
N TYR A 575 6.83 5.88 -0.73
CA TYR A 575 5.75 4.89 -0.85
C TYR A 575 5.99 3.86 -1.96
N ARG A 576 7.18 3.89 -2.60
CA ARG A 576 7.55 2.98 -3.70
C ARG A 576 6.51 2.95 -4.81
N LEU A 577 6.22 4.11 -5.40
CA LEU A 577 5.25 4.30 -6.48
C LEU A 577 5.97 4.53 -7.83
N PRO A 578 6.52 3.50 -8.48
CA PRO A 578 7.37 3.67 -9.67
C PRO A 578 6.60 4.23 -10.87
N PHE A 579 5.27 4.15 -10.88
CA PHE A 579 4.45 4.73 -11.94
C PHE A 579 4.28 6.26 -11.80
N VAL A 580 4.52 6.83 -10.61
CA VAL A 580 4.47 8.29 -10.37
C VAL A 580 5.74 8.98 -10.85
N GLU A 581 6.90 8.33 -10.73
CA GLU A 581 8.20 8.91 -11.06
C GLU A 581 8.26 9.59 -12.45
N PRO A 582 7.79 8.97 -13.55
CA PRO A 582 7.89 9.60 -14.88
C PRO A 582 7.01 10.84 -15.01
N HIS A 583 5.90 10.93 -14.28
CA HIS A 583 5.05 12.13 -14.25
C HIS A 583 5.75 13.28 -13.53
N ALA A 584 6.35 13.01 -12.39
CA ALA A 584 7.14 13.99 -11.64
C ALA A 584 8.40 14.44 -12.41
N GLN A 585 9.08 13.52 -13.12
CA GLN A 585 10.21 13.83 -13.98
C GLN A 585 9.80 14.69 -15.18
N LEU A 586 8.64 14.46 -15.79
CA LEU A 586 8.08 15.26 -16.84
C LEU A 586 7.79 16.69 -16.36
N LEU A 587 7.16 16.84 -15.21
CA LEU A 587 6.91 18.13 -14.58
C LEU A 587 8.23 18.87 -14.27
N ALA A 588 9.21 18.16 -13.71
CA ALA A 588 10.55 18.72 -13.46
C ALA A 588 11.24 19.16 -14.76
N ALA A 589 11.07 18.40 -15.85
CA ALA A 589 11.63 18.76 -17.16
C ALA A 589 11.00 20.05 -17.72
N ILE A 590 9.67 20.20 -17.64
CA ILE A 590 8.98 21.45 -18.04
C ILE A 590 9.48 22.64 -17.21
N ALA A 591 9.62 22.46 -15.90
CA ALA A 591 10.12 23.51 -15.02
C ALA A 591 11.58 23.88 -15.39
N ALA A 592 12.46 22.89 -15.63
CA ALA A 592 13.84 23.11 -16.06
C ALA A 592 13.91 23.84 -17.42
N ILE A 593 13.10 23.44 -18.40
CA ILE A 593 13.00 24.13 -19.70
C ILE A 593 12.52 25.57 -19.51
N GLY A 594 11.54 25.77 -18.65
CA GLY A 594 11.04 27.10 -18.27
C GLY A 594 12.12 28.00 -17.69
N MET A 595 12.99 27.48 -16.82
CA MET A 595 14.14 28.18 -16.22
C MET A 595 15.36 28.29 -17.14
N ARG A 596 15.31 27.75 -18.35
CA ARG A 596 16.43 27.64 -19.32
C ARG A 596 17.55 26.69 -18.89
N ASP A 597 17.34 25.81 -17.96
CA ASP A 597 18.23 24.67 -17.68
C ASP A 597 17.94 23.53 -18.66
N LEU A 598 18.34 23.73 -19.90
CA LEU A 598 18.01 22.84 -21.02
C LEU A 598 18.72 21.49 -20.93
N SER A 599 19.86 21.42 -20.24
CA SER A 599 20.61 20.18 -20.03
C SER A 599 19.89 19.24 -19.06
N THR A 600 19.43 19.77 -17.95
CA THR A 600 18.62 19.01 -16.98
C THR A 600 17.28 18.59 -17.60
N GLY A 601 16.60 19.52 -18.33
CA GLY A 601 15.36 19.21 -19.01
C GLY A 601 15.48 18.05 -20.00
N GLU A 602 16.55 18.04 -20.82
CA GLU A 602 16.82 16.98 -21.79
C GLU A 602 17.06 15.62 -21.09
N ALA A 603 17.92 15.59 -20.08
CA ALA A 603 18.22 14.36 -19.34
C ALA A 603 16.99 13.77 -18.64
N LEU A 604 16.10 14.61 -18.13
CA LEU A 604 14.82 14.15 -17.54
C LEU A 604 13.88 13.59 -18.60
N LEU A 605 13.76 14.25 -19.76
CA LEU A 605 12.91 13.76 -20.87
C LEU A 605 13.42 12.42 -21.41
N GLU A 606 14.74 12.21 -21.51
CA GLU A 606 15.29 10.92 -21.94
C GLU A 606 14.79 9.78 -21.03
N ARG A 607 14.80 9.97 -19.70
CA ARG A 607 14.28 8.98 -18.75
C ARG A 607 12.78 8.72 -18.93
N VAL A 608 11.99 9.79 -19.12
CA VAL A 608 10.55 9.67 -19.36
C VAL A 608 10.28 8.89 -20.65
N PHE A 609 11.03 9.17 -21.73
CA PHE A 609 10.88 8.43 -22.99
C PHE A 609 11.26 6.95 -22.85
N ASP A 610 12.33 6.64 -22.13
CA ASP A 610 12.76 5.25 -21.91
C ASP A 610 11.69 4.47 -21.14
N PHE A 611 11.12 5.06 -20.08
CA PHE A 611 10.03 4.45 -19.33
C PHE A 611 8.78 4.26 -20.19
N ALA A 612 8.36 5.30 -20.91
CA ALA A 612 7.15 5.28 -21.73
C ALA A 612 7.23 4.26 -22.88
N ARG A 613 8.40 4.14 -23.54
CA ARG A 613 8.61 3.14 -24.60
C ARG A 613 8.58 1.71 -24.06
N GLN A 614 9.19 1.46 -22.89
CA GLN A 614 9.21 0.11 -22.29
C GLN A 614 7.81 -0.38 -21.91
N ARG A 615 6.88 0.55 -21.63
CA ARG A 615 5.52 0.24 -21.21
C ARG A 615 4.45 0.54 -22.26
N GLU A 616 4.85 0.99 -23.44
CA GLU A 616 3.94 1.41 -24.52
C GLU A 616 2.95 2.49 -24.07
N ASP A 617 3.37 3.37 -23.11
CA ASP A 617 2.53 4.42 -22.56
C ASP A 617 2.41 5.60 -23.54
N VAL A 618 1.38 5.58 -24.36
CA VAL A 618 1.10 6.62 -25.38
C VAL A 618 0.88 7.98 -24.73
N PHE A 619 0.26 8.03 -23.56
CA PHE A 619 0.00 9.27 -22.85
C PHE A 619 1.29 10.00 -22.47
N LEU A 620 2.25 9.29 -21.86
CA LEU A 620 3.55 9.86 -21.53
C LEU A 620 4.36 10.22 -22.78
N LEU A 621 4.29 9.41 -23.86
CA LEU A 621 4.97 9.70 -25.13
C LEU A 621 4.49 11.00 -25.74
N VAL A 622 3.18 11.25 -25.77
CA VAL A 622 2.61 12.49 -26.32
C VAL A 622 3.06 13.71 -25.51
N ASN A 623 2.96 13.65 -24.18
CA ASN A 623 3.34 14.76 -23.32
C ASN A 623 4.84 15.02 -23.33
N ALA A 624 5.68 13.98 -23.32
CA ALA A 624 7.13 14.10 -23.41
C ALA A 624 7.55 14.70 -24.77
N SER A 625 6.87 14.34 -25.87
CA SER A 625 7.12 14.92 -27.20
C SER A 625 6.76 16.41 -27.26
N ALA A 626 5.65 16.81 -26.64
CA ALA A 626 5.29 18.23 -26.51
C ALA A 626 6.33 19.01 -25.67
N ALA A 627 6.83 18.42 -24.57
CA ALA A 627 7.88 19.01 -23.74
C ALA A 627 9.22 19.11 -24.51
N LEU A 628 9.59 18.07 -25.28
CA LEU A 628 10.78 18.08 -26.13
C LEU A 628 10.70 19.16 -27.22
N ALA A 629 9.52 19.39 -27.79
CA ALA A 629 9.31 20.49 -28.71
C ALA A 629 9.55 21.86 -28.03
N ARG A 630 9.07 22.07 -26.81
CA ARG A 630 9.35 23.29 -26.02
C ARG A 630 10.83 23.45 -25.73
N LEU A 631 11.56 22.37 -25.47
CA LEU A 631 13.01 22.39 -25.29
C LEU A 631 13.71 22.84 -26.58
N HIS A 632 13.33 22.33 -27.73
CA HIS A 632 13.89 22.76 -29.01
C HIS A 632 13.54 24.21 -29.34
N ILE A 633 12.32 24.67 -29.03
CA ILE A 633 11.94 26.08 -29.13
C ILE A 633 12.84 26.94 -28.23
N ALA A 634 13.07 26.54 -27.00
CA ALA A 634 13.96 27.28 -26.09
C ALA A 634 15.44 27.33 -26.55
N ARG A 635 15.87 26.37 -27.39
CA ARG A 635 17.18 26.35 -28.08
C ARG A 635 17.19 27.20 -29.35
N GLY A 636 16.03 27.69 -29.80
CA GLY A 636 15.90 28.44 -31.06
C GLY A 636 15.79 27.55 -32.31
N ASP A 637 15.55 26.24 -32.14
CA ASP A 637 15.45 25.29 -33.26
C ASP A 637 13.97 24.85 -33.47
N CYS A 638 13.17 25.76 -34.00
CA CYS A 638 11.76 25.49 -34.29
C CYS A 638 11.54 24.40 -35.34
N SER A 639 12.53 24.16 -36.22
CA SER A 639 12.44 23.07 -37.20
C SER A 639 12.53 21.69 -36.55
N LYS A 640 13.42 21.51 -35.56
CA LYS A 640 13.46 20.28 -34.77
C LYS A 640 12.22 20.14 -33.90
N ALA A 641 11.73 21.24 -33.29
CA ALA A 641 10.49 21.21 -32.54
C ALA A 641 9.31 20.69 -33.37
N ALA A 642 9.19 21.16 -34.61
CA ALA A 642 8.17 20.65 -35.55
C ALA A 642 8.39 19.18 -35.95
N ALA A 643 9.65 18.72 -36.03
CA ALA A 643 9.97 17.35 -36.41
C ALA A 643 9.61 16.33 -35.28
N VAL A 644 9.93 16.64 -34.03
CA VAL A 644 9.65 15.74 -32.89
C VAL A 644 8.16 15.61 -32.62
N THR A 645 7.33 16.53 -33.09
CA THR A 645 5.86 16.48 -33.01
C THR A 645 5.21 16.02 -34.34
N ALA A 646 5.98 15.39 -35.26
CA ALA A 646 5.45 14.97 -36.55
C ALA A 646 4.72 13.64 -36.52
N GLU A 647 4.99 12.76 -35.56
CA GLU A 647 4.35 11.45 -35.47
C GLU A 647 2.87 11.58 -35.09
N PRO A 648 1.98 10.92 -35.85
CA PRO A 648 0.59 10.85 -35.45
C PRO A 648 0.44 9.79 -34.35
N TYR A 649 -0.08 10.20 -33.22
CA TYR A 649 -0.51 9.28 -32.16
C TYR A 649 -2.03 9.06 -32.30
N ASP A 650 -2.48 7.82 -32.14
CA ASP A 650 -3.90 7.53 -32.09
C ASP A 650 -4.38 7.82 -30.66
N SER A 651 -4.99 8.98 -30.48
CA SER A 651 -5.33 9.50 -29.15
C SER A 651 -6.83 9.49 -28.85
N GLY A 652 -7.65 8.90 -29.73
CA GLY A 652 -9.10 8.86 -29.50
C GLY A 652 -9.78 10.21 -29.30
N GLY A 653 -9.12 11.34 -29.67
CA GLY A 653 -9.65 12.70 -29.50
C GLY A 653 -9.45 13.32 -28.12
N SER A 654 -8.49 12.83 -27.33
CA SER A 654 -8.21 13.39 -26.01
C SER A 654 -7.76 14.85 -26.04
N ALA A 655 -8.13 15.64 -25.04
CA ALA A 655 -7.75 17.06 -24.89
C ALA A 655 -6.22 17.27 -24.90
N ARG A 656 -5.45 16.27 -24.47
CA ARG A 656 -3.97 16.30 -24.40
C ARG A 656 -3.30 16.19 -25.77
N TYR A 657 -3.96 15.57 -26.74
CA TYR A 657 -3.50 15.62 -28.14
C TYR A 657 -3.64 17.01 -28.73
N GLY A 658 -4.61 17.80 -28.25
CA GLY A 658 -4.74 19.22 -28.58
C GLY A 658 -3.51 20.03 -28.14
N GLU A 659 -2.95 19.78 -26.97
CA GLU A 659 -1.72 20.42 -26.46
C GLU A 659 -0.51 20.09 -27.34
N TYR A 660 -0.32 18.83 -27.71
CA TYR A 660 0.72 18.37 -28.62
C TYR A 660 0.62 19.07 -30.00
N LEU A 661 -0.59 19.10 -30.60
CA LEU A 661 -0.82 19.75 -31.88
C LEU A 661 -0.63 21.26 -31.83
N SER A 662 -0.99 21.90 -30.71
CA SER A 662 -0.90 23.35 -30.56
C SER A 662 0.54 23.85 -30.42
N VAL A 663 1.38 23.14 -29.68
CA VAL A 663 2.85 23.41 -29.61
C VAL A 663 3.49 23.19 -30.98
N ARG A 664 3.07 22.12 -31.69
CA ARG A 664 3.50 21.89 -33.08
C ARG A 664 3.12 23.06 -34.00
N ALA A 665 1.90 23.62 -33.84
CA ALA A 665 1.46 24.77 -34.66
C ALA A 665 2.38 25.97 -34.46
N VAL A 666 2.78 26.29 -33.22
CA VAL A 666 3.76 27.36 -32.95
C VAL A 666 5.10 27.07 -33.63
N ALA A 667 5.65 25.83 -33.48
CA ALA A 667 6.92 25.44 -34.08
C ALA A 667 6.89 25.53 -35.62
N LEU A 668 5.79 25.10 -36.26
CA LEU A 668 5.59 25.19 -37.71
C LEU A 668 5.46 26.62 -38.16
N ALA A 669 4.67 27.46 -37.48
CA ALA A 669 4.53 28.86 -37.81
C ALA A 669 5.87 29.59 -37.71
N ALA A 670 6.60 29.44 -36.60
CA ALA A 670 7.91 30.06 -36.39
C ALA A 670 9.02 29.55 -37.33
N SER A 671 8.85 28.39 -37.96
CA SER A 671 9.76 27.85 -38.98
C SER A 671 9.32 28.16 -40.41
N GLY A 672 8.32 29.05 -40.64
CA GLY A 672 7.85 29.45 -41.95
C GLY A 672 7.02 28.42 -42.71
N GLN A 673 6.49 27.38 -42.05
CA GLN A 673 5.66 26.33 -42.63
C GLN A 673 4.15 26.65 -42.48
N ALA A 674 3.71 27.78 -43.02
CA ALA A 674 2.41 28.39 -42.78
C ALA A 674 1.22 27.45 -43.06
N ASP A 675 1.23 26.70 -44.17
CA ASP A 675 0.11 25.80 -44.53
C ASP A 675 -0.02 24.66 -43.54
N LYS A 676 1.11 24.09 -43.09
CA LYS A 676 1.10 23.03 -42.06
C LYS A 676 0.70 23.58 -40.70
N ALA A 677 1.11 24.81 -40.37
CA ALA A 677 0.71 25.48 -39.15
C ALA A 677 -0.82 25.69 -39.09
N ARG A 678 -1.44 26.17 -40.19
CA ARG A 678 -2.90 26.30 -40.29
C ARG A 678 -3.61 24.97 -40.16
N ALA A 679 -3.07 23.90 -40.77
CA ALA A 679 -3.65 22.57 -40.64
C ALA A 679 -3.57 22.07 -39.18
N ALA A 680 -2.44 22.30 -38.48
CA ALA A 680 -2.28 21.93 -37.07
C ALA A 680 -3.24 22.70 -36.16
N ILE A 681 -3.40 24.03 -36.37
CA ILE A 681 -4.38 24.86 -35.63
C ILE A 681 -5.80 24.32 -35.84
N ALA A 682 -6.17 24.00 -37.09
CA ALA A 682 -7.51 23.50 -37.40
C ALA A 682 -7.79 22.11 -36.80
N ALA A 683 -6.75 21.33 -36.54
CA ALA A 683 -6.85 20.01 -35.94
C ALA A 683 -7.01 20.06 -34.41
N VAL A 684 -6.70 21.20 -33.76
CA VAL A 684 -6.97 21.39 -32.32
C VAL A 684 -8.47 21.37 -32.08
N PRO A 685 -9.05 20.41 -31.35
CA PRO A 685 -10.50 20.32 -31.16
C PRO A 685 -11.05 21.54 -30.45
N LYS A 686 -12.00 22.26 -31.07
CA LYS A 686 -12.55 23.51 -30.53
C LYS A 686 -13.32 23.33 -29.23
N GLU A 687 -14.01 22.20 -29.08
CA GLU A 687 -14.86 21.92 -27.92
C GLU A 687 -14.15 21.13 -26.84
N ALA A 688 -13.14 20.32 -27.20
CA ALA A 688 -12.38 19.48 -26.29
C ALA A 688 -11.00 20.04 -25.94
N SER A 689 -10.61 21.22 -26.44
CA SER A 689 -9.30 21.80 -26.23
C SER A 689 -9.12 22.35 -24.81
N SER A 690 -8.01 22.02 -24.16
CA SER A 690 -7.61 22.68 -22.92
C SER A 690 -7.34 24.17 -23.14
N ALA A 691 -7.39 24.97 -22.07
CA ALA A 691 -7.03 26.40 -22.11
C ALA A 691 -5.62 26.60 -22.69
N GLU A 692 -4.69 25.71 -22.37
CA GLU A 692 -3.31 25.71 -22.89
C GLU A 692 -3.28 25.51 -24.42
N ALA A 693 -3.98 24.52 -24.93
CA ALA A 693 -4.03 24.27 -26.38
C ALA A 693 -4.64 25.43 -27.16
N ARG A 694 -5.69 26.07 -26.62
CA ARG A 694 -6.27 27.25 -27.20
C ARG A 694 -5.29 28.43 -27.20
N ALA A 695 -4.61 28.68 -26.11
CA ALA A 695 -3.62 29.75 -26.00
C ALA A 695 -2.49 29.59 -27.03
N PHE A 696 -1.92 28.40 -27.16
CA PHE A 696 -0.88 28.12 -28.16
C PHE A 696 -1.40 28.26 -29.60
N ALA A 697 -2.62 27.79 -29.91
CA ALA A 697 -3.21 27.86 -31.22
C ALA A 697 -3.46 29.32 -31.65
N GLU A 698 -3.98 30.17 -30.77
CA GLU A 698 -4.18 31.60 -31.03
C GLU A 698 -2.84 32.33 -31.22
N LEU A 699 -1.82 32.00 -30.36
CA LEU A 699 -0.49 32.59 -30.49
C LEU A 699 0.21 32.16 -31.80
N ALA A 700 0.04 30.89 -32.23
CA ALA A 700 0.50 30.49 -33.58
C ALA A 700 -0.18 31.28 -34.71
N GLY A 701 -1.47 31.60 -34.56
CA GLY A 701 -2.22 32.46 -35.44
C GLY A 701 -1.63 33.90 -35.53
N VAL A 702 -1.09 34.42 -34.42
CA VAL A 702 -0.39 35.73 -34.41
C VAL A 702 0.85 35.70 -35.30
N ILE A 703 1.65 34.64 -35.25
CA ILE A 703 2.86 34.47 -36.07
C ILE A 703 2.46 34.48 -37.55
N LEU A 704 1.44 33.72 -37.93
CA LEU A 704 0.95 33.65 -39.30
C LEU A 704 0.44 35.03 -39.80
N ALA A 705 -0.34 35.74 -38.97
CA ALA A 705 -0.84 37.08 -39.28
C ALA A 705 0.29 38.10 -39.44
N TYR A 706 1.41 37.97 -38.74
CA TYR A 706 2.58 38.82 -38.88
C TYR A 706 3.32 38.57 -40.19
N GLU A 707 3.55 37.33 -40.58
CA GLU A 707 4.20 36.94 -41.83
C GLU A 707 3.42 37.37 -43.06
N GLU A 708 2.08 37.32 -42.98
CA GLU A 708 1.18 37.75 -44.06
C GLU A 708 1.07 39.28 -44.18
N GLY A 709 1.70 40.07 -43.30
CA GLY A 709 1.63 41.52 -43.29
C GLY A 709 0.25 42.08 -42.94
N GLY A 710 -0.56 41.27 -42.22
CA GLY A 710 -1.94 41.54 -41.92
C GLY A 710 -2.19 42.24 -40.56
N ARG A 711 -3.23 41.80 -39.82
CA ARG A 711 -3.70 42.42 -38.56
C ARG A 711 -2.92 41.89 -37.32
N ALA A 712 -1.60 41.73 -37.41
CA ALA A 712 -0.78 41.09 -36.34
C ALA A 712 -0.97 41.75 -34.97
N VAL A 713 -1.12 43.06 -34.87
CA VAL A 713 -1.32 43.76 -33.59
C VAL A 713 -2.69 43.45 -33.00
N THR A 714 -3.74 43.36 -33.81
CA THR A 714 -5.09 43.00 -33.36
C THR A 714 -5.13 41.52 -32.90
N SER A 715 -4.54 40.64 -33.73
CA SER A 715 -4.43 39.22 -33.35
C SER A 715 -3.64 39.00 -32.07
N ALA A 716 -2.56 39.76 -31.87
CA ALA A 716 -1.79 39.71 -30.63
C ALA A 716 -2.60 40.24 -29.45
N GLN A 717 -3.42 41.27 -29.61
CA GLN A 717 -4.30 41.75 -28.56
C GLN A 717 -5.33 40.70 -28.12
N GLU A 718 -5.95 40.03 -29.09
CA GLU A 718 -6.93 38.96 -28.84
C GLU A 718 -6.29 37.76 -28.15
N ALA A 719 -5.17 37.24 -28.67
CA ALA A 719 -4.47 36.11 -28.11
C ALA A 719 -3.93 36.40 -26.70
N ILE A 720 -3.40 37.60 -26.44
CA ILE A 720 -2.93 37.98 -25.09
C ILE A 720 -4.13 38.11 -24.14
N ALA A 721 -5.26 38.62 -24.56
CA ALA A 721 -6.47 38.66 -23.72
C ALA A 721 -6.92 37.26 -23.32
N THR A 722 -6.85 36.28 -24.24
CA THR A 722 -7.13 34.87 -23.95
C THR A 722 -6.14 34.30 -22.92
N VAL A 723 -4.84 34.51 -23.10
CA VAL A 723 -3.79 34.06 -22.16
C VAL A 723 -3.98 34.68 -20.78
N GLN A 724 -4.36 35.97 -20.69
CA GLN A 724 -4.64 36.66 -19.43
C GLN A 724 -5.85 36.07 -18.72
N ALA A 725 -6.95 35.84 -19.44
CA ALA A 725 -8.17 35.27 -18.89
C ALA A 725 -7.93 33.89 -18.32
N PHE A 726 -7.08 33.09 -18.96
CA PHE A 726 -6.70 31.77 -18.47
C PHE A 726 -5.66 31.80 -17.32
N GLY A 727 -4.88 32.91 -17.23
CA GLY A 727 -3.76 32.99 -16.27
C GLY A 727 -2.58 32.06 -16.61
N GLN A 728 -2.52 31.58 -17.87
CA GLN A 728 -1.51 30.64 -18.35
C GLN A 728 -0.43 31.39 -19.17
N PHE A 729 0.60 31.84 -18.47
CA PHE A 729 1.67 32.66 -19.06
C PHE A 729 2.70 31.83 -19.86
N ASP A 730 2.87 30.53 -19.59
CA ASP A 730 3.85 29.67 -20.26
C ASP A 730 3.67 29.61 -21.79
N PRO A 731 2.44 29.46 -22.36
CA PRO A 731 2.24 29.51 -23.80
C PRO A 731 2.76 30.77 -24.43
N PHE A 732 2.54 31.94 -23.79
CA PHE A 732 3.04 33.20 -24.27
C PHE A 732 4.56 33.29 -24.23
N VAL A 733 5.19 32.90 -23.10
CA VAL A 733 6.65 32.88 -22.94
C VAL A 733 7.31 31.92 -23.93
N THR A 734 6.78 30.71 -24.09
CA THR A 734 7.26 29.71 -25.05
C THR A 734 7.17 30.24 -26.49
N THR A 735 6.05 30.92 -26.85
CA THR A 735 5.90 31.52 -28.16
C THR A 735 6.83 32.72 -28.35
N CYS A 736 7.10 33.55 -27.35
CA CYS A 736 8.10 34.62 -27.43
C CYS A 736 9.52 34.07 -27.66
N ARG A 737 9.82 32.88 -27.17
CA ARG A 737 11.10 32.19 -27.45
C ARG A 737 11.19 31.71 -28.89
N ALA A 738 10.08 31.23 -29.48
CA ALA A 738 9.98 30.81 -30.85
C ALA A 738 9.97 32.03 -31.82
N PHE A 739 9.31 33.11 -31.41
CA PHE A 739 9.06 34.29 -32.22
C PHE A 739 9.18 35.57 -31.36
N PRO A 740 10.41 36.14 -31.24
CA PRO A 740 10.67 37.32 -30.38
C PRO A 740 9.86 38.55 -30.69
N GLU A 741 9.44 38.73 -31.96
CA GLU A 741 8.62 39.85 -32.41
C GLU A 741 7.29 39.95 -31.69
N LEU A 742 6.78 38.85 -31.09
CA LEU A 742 5.58 38.81 -30.25
C LEU A 742 5.67 39.79 -29.08
N VAL A 743 6.86 39.97 -28.47
CA VAL A 743 7.09 40.94 -27.39
C VAL A 743 6.76 42.38 -27.91
N GLY A 744 7.29 42.73 -29.09
CA GLY A 744 7.01 44.03 -29.70
C GLY A 744 5.53 44.21 -30.08
N LEU A 745 4.87 43.14 -30.51
CA LEU A 745 3.44 43.12 -30.76
C LEU A 745 2.64 43.35 -29.48
N GLY A 746 2.98 42.69 -28.39
CA GLY A 746 2.37 42.87 -27.08
C GLY A 746 2.47 44.32 -26.56
N LEU A 747 3.62 44.96 -26.75
CA LEU A 747 3.78 46.37 -26.42
C LEU A 747 2.89 47.28 -27.27
N ARG A 748 2.82 47.03 -28.60
CA ARG A 748 1.99 47.85 -29.53
C ARG A 748 0.50 47.62 -29.39
N SER A 749 0.08 46.48 -28.90
CA SER A 749 -1.35 46.14 -28.65
C SER A 749 -1.91 46.70 -27.34
N GLY A 750 -1.09 47.45 -26.58
CA GLY A 750 -1.50 48.00 -25.27
C GLY A 750 -1.32 47.03 -24.08
N ASN A 751 -0.72 45.84 -24.31
CA ASN A 751 -0.55 44.81 -23.29
C ASN A 751 0.88 44.82 -22.69
N GLY A 752 1.49 46.00 -22.55
CA GLY A 752 2.88 46.14 -22.10
C GLY A 752 3.11 45.65 -20.67
N GLU A 753 2.16 45.91 -19.79
CA GLU A 753 2.24 45.44 -18.40
C GLU A 753 2.20 43.92 -18.30
N PHE A 754 1.26 43.27 -19.00
CA PHE A 754 1.20 41.81 -19.08
C PHE A 754 2.47 41.22 -19.67
N THR A 755 2.95 41.77 -20.78
CA THR A 755 4.17 41.31 -21.45
C THR A 755 5.36 41.39 -20.50
N ALA A 756 5.49 42.48 -19.77
CA ALA A 756 6.58 42.65 -18.77
C ALA A 756 6.44 41.64 -17.61
N ASP A 757 5.22 41.43 -17.10
CA ASP A 757 4.96 40.46 -16.02
C ASP A 757 5.28 39.01 -16.47
N ALA A 758 4.83 38.61 -17.66
CA ALA A 758 5.11 37.27 -18.21
C ALA A 758 6.62 37.01 -18.36
N LEU A 759 7.37 37.97 -18.90
CA LEU A 759 8.83 37.87 -19.05
C LEU A 759 9.54 37.92 -17.69
N GLN A 760 9.02 38.68 -16.73
CA GLN A 760 9.54 38.73 -15.36
C GLN A 760 9.38 37.37 -14.63
N ARG A 761 8.21 36.75 -14.70
CA ARG A 761 7.93 35.42 -14.11
C ARG A 761 8.87 34.37 -14.68
N ALA A 762 9.08 34.38 -15.98
CA ALA A 762 9.95 33.43 -16.67
C ALA A 762 11.46 33.79 -16.60
N ASN A 763 11.82 34.88 -15.91
CA ASN A 763 13.20 35.42 -15.84
C ASN A 763 13.85 35.64 -17.21
N GLU A 764 13.07 36.05 -18.23
CA GLU A 764 13.53 36.30 -19.60
C GLU A 764 14.21 37.69 -19.76
N ALA A 765 15.23 37.94 -18.97
CA ALA A 765 15.90 39.27 -18.91
C ALA A 765 16.52 39.70 -20.22
N ASP A 766 17.09 38.81 -21.01
CA ASP A 766 17.78 39.14 -22.25
C ASP A 766 16.74 39.49 -23.35
N LEU A 767 15.64 38.71 -23.41
CA LEU A 767 14.56 38.98 -24.34
C LEU A 767 13.85 40.31 -23.99
N ALA A 768 13.54 40.52 -22.70
CA ALA A 768 12.96 41.78 -22.23
C ALA A 768 13.81 43.01 -22.59
N ARG A 769 15.15 42.92 -22.41
CA ARG A 769 16.09 44.01 -22.71
C ARG A 769 16.08 44.38 -24.21
N GLN A 770 15.96 43.41 -25.09
CA GLN A 770 15.89 43.64 -26.53
C GLN A 770 14.72 44.59 -26.90
N TYR A 771 13.64 44.57 -26.15
CA TYR A 771 12.45 45.39 -26.38
C TYR A 771 12.32 46.56 -25.37
N GLY A 772 13.37 46.88 -24.63
CA GLY A 772 13.39 48.02 -23.69
C GLY A 772 12.61 47.80 -22.42
N ILE A 773 12.26 46.57 -22.11
CA ILE A 773 11.56 46.21 -20.88
C ILE A 773 12.58 45.98 -19.75
N MET A 774 12.45 46.72 -18.67
CA MET A 774 13.27 46.56 -17.49
C MET A 774 12.61 45.54 -16.53
N ILE A 775 13.12 44.32 -16.46
CA ILE A 775 12.70 43.35 -15.47
C ILE A 775 13.78 43.23 -14.34
N ARG A 776 13.32 43.07 -13.11
CA ARG A 776 14.23 42.73 -12.01
C ARG A 776 14.74 41.31 -12.21
N ARG A 777 16.06 41.15 -12.39
CA ARG A 777 16.64 39.81 -12.24
C ARG A 777 16.34 39.35 -10.83
N VAL A 778 15.48 38.35 -10.74
CA VAL A 778 15.43 37.56 -9.52
C VAL A 778 16.83 36.94 -9.42
N ARG A 779 17.60 37.33 -8.40
CA ARG A 779 18.87 36.68 -8.09
C ARG A 779 18.51 35.22 -7.96
N GLU A 780 19.14 34.33 -8.77
CA GLU A 780 19.02 32.92 -8.55
C GLU A 780 19.14 32.67 -7.04
N PRO A 781 18.15 32.06 -6.35
CA PRO A 781 18.43 31.51 -5.04
C PRO A 781 19.60 30.56 -5.32
N SER A 782 20.70 30.73 -4.59
CA SER A 782 21.82 29.82 -4.65
C SER A 782 21.29 28.39 -4.77
N THR A 783 21.95 27.52 -5.53
CA THR A 783 21.63 26.12 -5.87
C THR A 783 21.23 25.20 -4.69
N SER A 784 20.74 25.74 -3.62
CA SER A 784 20.47 25.11 -2.32
C SER A 784 19.08 25.40 -1.76
N ALA A 785 18.03 25.55 -2.59
CA ALA A 785 16.70 25.64 -2.04
C ALA A 785 16.30 24.28 -1.45
N LEU A 786 16.15 24.24 -0.13
CA LEU A 786 15.64 23.08 0.59
C LEU A 786 14.17 22.86 0.21
N SER A 787 13.75 21.59 0.19
CA SER A 787 12.30 21.29 0.12
C SER A 787 11.60 21.77 1.42
N PRO A 788 10.28 21.99 1.43
CA PRO A 788 9.55 22.35 2.65
C PRO A 788 9.84 21.41 3.82
N ARG A 789 9.98 20.12 3.52
CA ARG A 789 10.29 19.10 4.51
C ARG A 789 11.72 19.19 5.03
N GLU A 790 12.69 19.49 4.16
CA GLU A 790 14.07 19.74 4.56
C GLU A 790 14.20 21.03 5.38
N GLU A 791 13.38 22.06 5.09
CA GLU A 791 13.33 23.28 5.89
C GLU A 791 12.80 22.99 7.30
N GLU A 792 11.71 22.21 7.43
CA GLU A 792 11.17 21.79 8.73
C GLU A 792 12.20 20.98 9.54
N VAL A 793 12.88 20.02 8.88
CA VAL A 793 13.95 19.24 9.52
C VAL A 793 15.08 20.15 9.96
N LEU A 794 15.52 21.09 9.10
CA LEU A 794 16.60 22.01 9.41
C LEU A 794 16.24 22.98 10.53
N ASP A 795 14.99 23.45 10.59
CA ASP A 795 14.50 24.32 11.66
C ASP A 795 14.56 23.64 13.03
N LEU A 796 14.09 22.41 13.11
CA LEU A 796 14.15 21.61 14.33
C LEU A 796 15.59 21.28 14.73
N VAL A 797 16.45 21.00 13.75
CA VAL A 797 17.87 20.76 13.96
C VAL A 797 18.58 22.04 14.45
N ALA A 798 18.24 23.18 13.90
CA ALA A 798 18.77 24.49 14.33
C ALA A 798 18.27 24.87 15.74
N ALA A 799 17.06 24.43 16.11
CA ALA A 799 16.53 24.51 17.48
C ALA A 799 17.19 23.53 18.47
N GLY A 800 18.19 22.74 18.01
CA GLY A 800 18.99 21.86 18.87
C GLY A 800 18.38 20.47 19.11
N ARG A 801 17.30 20.09 18.40
CA ARG A 801 16.62 18.80 18.57
C ARG A 801 17.47 17.64 18.06
N THR A 802 17.49 16.51 18.76
CA THR A 802 18.13 15.27 18.29
C THR A 802 17.36 14.67 17.10
N ASN A 803 17.98 13.74 16.37
CA ASN A 803 17.29 13.09 15.24
C ASN A 803 16.06 12.29 15.69
N GLU A 804 16.06 11.73 16.92
CA GLU A 804 14.94 11.05 17.52
C GLU A 804 13.82 12.03 17.88
N GLU A 805 14.13 13.20 18.43
CA GLU A 805 13.16 14.24 18.71
C GLU A 805 12.55 14.84 17.42
N VAL A 806 13.39 15.07 16.40
CA VAL A 806 12.93 15.52 15.07
C VAL A 806 12.02 14.48 14.45
N ALA A 807 12.39 13.21 14.49
CA ALA A 807 11.59 12.09 13.99
C ALA A 807 10.23 12.03 14.68
N SER A 808 10.22 12.18 16.01
CA SER A 808 8.99 12.17 16.83
C SER A 808 8.08 13.37 16.53
N LEU A 809 8.65 14.58 16.40
CA LEU A 809 7.90 15.81 16.11
C LEU A 809 7.34 15.84 14.68
N LEU A 810 8.05 15.24 13.75
CA LEU A 810 7.69 15.21 12.34
C LEU A 810 6.98 13.91 11.92
N PHE A 811 6.74 12.99 12.85
CA PHE A 811 6.11 11.68 12.61
C PHE A 811 6.79 10.86 11.50
N ILE A 812 8.15 10.85 11.48
CA ILE A 812 8.97 10.07 10.55
C ILE A 812 10.01 9.24 11.29
N SER A 813 10.69 8.32 10.60
CA SER A 813 11.74 7.51 11.22
C SER A 813 13.03 8.33 11.45
N PRO A 814 13.86 8.01 12.48
CA PRO A 814 15.18 8.64 12.63
C PRO A 814 16.10 8.40 11.42
N VAL A 815 15.88 7.32 10.67
CA VAL A 815 16.62 7.02 9.43
C VAL A 815 16.22 8.01 8.32
N THR A 816 14.93 8.31 8.20
CA THR A 816 14.41 9.32 7.28
C THR A 816 14.96 10.71 7.61
N VAL A 817 15.04 11.08 8.90
CA VAL A 817 15.69 12.33 9.32
C VAL A 817 17.15 12.37 8.89
N LYS A 818 17.91 11.27 9.04
CA LYS A 818 19.30 11.18 8.58
C LYS A 818 19.41 11.32 7.06
N ALA A 819 18.47 10.77 6.30
CA ALA A 819 18.42 10.92 4.84
C ALA A 819 18.19 12.40 4.45
N HIS A 820 17.19 13.05 5.06
CA HIS A 820 16.96 14.48 4.85
C HIS A 820 18.19 15.33 5.21
N LEU A 821 18.83 15.06 6.35
CA LEU A 821 20.03 15.79 6.75
C LEU A 821 21.19 15.62 5.76
N ARG A 822 21.35 14.43 5.17
CA ARG A 822 22.36 14.22 4.13
C ARG A 822 22.07 15.10 2.91
N HIS A 823 20.84 15.12 2.42
CA HIS A 823 20.44 15.97 1.30
C HIS A 823 20.55 17.47 1.64
N ILE A 824 20.16 17.87 2.86
CA ILE A 824 20.34 19.23 3.35
C ILE A 824 21.81 19.64 3.33
N TYR A 825 22.73 18.77 3.79
CA TYR A 825 24.16 19.09 3.81
C TYR A 825 24.71 19.20 2.39
N GLU A 826 24.31 18.33 1.49
CA GLU A 826 24.68 18.39 0.08
C GLU A 826 24.17 19.68 -0.58
N LYS A 827 22.88 20.01 -0.39
CA LYS A 827 22.25 21.21 -0.96
C LYS A 827 22.83 22.52 -0.38
N LEU A 828 23.12 22.56 0.92
CA LEU A 828 23.69 23.73 1.57
C LEU A 828 25.21 23.81 1.41
N GLY A 829 25.90 22.79 0.88
CA GLY A 829 27.32 22.73 0.75
C GLY A 829 28.03 22.74 2.11
N VAL A 830 27.42 22.16 3.15
CA VAL A 830 27.93 22.07 4.52
C VAL A 830 28.30 20.63 4.87
N ARG A 831 29.16 20.44 5.87
CA ARG A 831 29.68 19.11 6.21
C ARG A 831 29.06 18.49 7.46
N ASN A 832 28.38 19.27 8.25
CA ASN A 832 27.81 18.80 9.51
C ASN A 832 26.63 19.67 9.99
N ARG A 833 25.95 19.17 11.00
CA ARG A 833 24.76 19.76 11.62
C ARG A 833 24.96 21.18 12.13
N VAL A 834 26.16 21.47 12.70
CA VAL A 834 26.47 22.78 13.27
C VAL A 834 26.63 23.82 12.17
N GLU A 835 27.30 23.46 11.08
CA GLU A 835 27.43 24.31 9.90
C GLU A 835 26.09 24.60 9.26
N ALA A 836 25.19 23.59 9.16
CA ALA A 836 23.83 23.75 8.63
C ALA A 836 23.01 24.73 9.47
N ALA A 837 22.96 24.54 10.78
CA ALA A 837 22.28 25.45 11.71
C ALA A 837 22.85 26.88 11.68
N SER A 838 24.18 27.02 11.59
CA SER A 838 24.84 28.35 11.50
C SER A 838 24.51 29.05 10.18
N ARG A 839 24.34 28.31 9.09
CA ARG A 839 23.98 28.88 7.78
C ARG A 839 22.54 29.39 7.78
N LEU A 840 21.59 28.64 8.34
CA LEU A 840 20.22 29.07 8.53
C LEU A 840 20.12 30.34 9.36
N ALA A 841 20.87 30.42 10.47
CA ALA A 841 20.92 31.61 11.34
C ALA A 841 21.46 32.85 10.63
N LYS A 842 22.40 32.67 9.67
CA LYS A 842 22.96 33.79 8.86
C LYS A 842 21.97 34.26 7.77
N GLU A 843 21.16 33.35 7.22
CA GLU A 843 20.20 33.67 6.17
C GLU A 843 18.94 34.36 6.70
N ARG A 844 18.52 34.08 7.94
CA ARG A 844 17.32 34.69 8.58
C ARG A 844 17.55 36.05 9.25
N GLY A 845 18.81 36.52 9.41
CA GLY A 845 19.12 37.83 10.02
C GLY A 845 18.67 37.98 11.48
N PRO A 846 18.98 39.11 12.16
CA PRO A 846 18.65 39.29 13.59
C PRO A 846 17.19 39.69 13.90
N GLU A 847 16.29 39.83 12.92
CA GLU A 847 14.96 40.43 13.14
C GLU A 847 13.80 39.49 13.51
N SER A 848 14.02 38.18 13.66
CA SER A 848 12.91 37.24 13.96
C SER A 848 12.90 36.66 15.37
N ARG A 849 13.42 37.37 16.37
CA ARG A 849 13.47 36.88 17.77
C ARG A 849 12.38 37.35 18.73
N ASP A 850 11.43 38.19 18.29
CA ASP A 850 10.50 38.87 19.22
C ASP A 850 9.01 38.51 19.11
N GLU A 851 8.61 37.37 18.49
CA GLU A 851 7.17 36.99 18.45
C GLU A 851 6.84 35.56 18.91
N GLU A 852 7.59 34.95 19.81
CA GLU A 852 7.16 33.71 20.46
C GLU A 852 7.37 33.70 21.96
N ALA A 853 6.54 34.49 22.67
CA ALA A 853 6.32 34.28 24.08
C ALA A 853 4.92 34.76 24.46
N ILE A 854 3.91 33.91 24.42
CA ILE A 854 2.74 33.88 25.33
C ILE A 854 1.89 32.65 24.95
N LEU A 855 2.10 31.51 25.63
CA LEU A 855 1.06 30.51 25.90
C LEU A 855 1.04 30.24 27.38
N PRO A 856 -0.12 30.30 28.07
CA PRO A 856 -0.24 30.04 29.51
C PRO A 856 -0.15 28.54 29.80
N PRO A 857 0.29 28.11 30.98
CA PRO A 857 0.41 26.71 31.38
C PRO A 857 -0.95 26.06 31.70
N PRO A 858 -0.98 24.73 32.01
CA PRO A 858 -1.84 23.64 31.51
C PRO A 858 -3.32 23.69 31.94
#